data_40ab471ab53def4939349855548bcf4f
#
_entry.id   40ab471ab53def4939349855548bcf4f
#
_cell.length_a   1.000
_cell.length_b   1.000
_cell.length_c   1.000
_cell.angle_alpha   90.00
_cell.angle_beta   90.00
_cell.angle_gamma   90.00
#
_symmetry.space_group_name_H-M   'P 1'
#
loop_
_entity.id
_entity.type
_entity.pdbx_description
1 polymer ?
#
loop_
_entity_poly.entity_id
_entity_poly.type
_entity_poly.pdbx_seq_one_letter_code
_entity_poly.pdbx_strand_id
1 'polypeptide(L)'
;LTIMIALLLCSIPAQTQAITEHPFPRKANYYLDWDISNTAATELAKWDLLILDMETQHTSAAQLRKIRQANPDVIMLAYITAQEISNDAAHSSSKLRKTLAEKIESQWYVTDSRGNKLGWWPGTTLLNVSSVGPTVSGESYHDMLSDFVVDELLSSGHWDGVFFDNAWADVTWATGNDIDLNKDGRIDTSPNTAWREGLKTLYKKTREKAPADTIVVVNGTSREFTKDVNGQMIENFVQPAWEPTMNTYAYNDEESIQPDVNVINANTGNTGNNTNYKHMRFTLSSALMEDGYYSFTFGDQDHGQLWWYDEYDSDLGAPIAEAKGSNGNTSYKGDVWTREFENGIAVVNSTGAAKRISLGGEYEALRGDQDSSVNNGRIISTLDVDAHDGQLLLKTFENLRGTIFTNGSFVRFFRPDGERVRNGYFAFEDAYKGGLQIARMDLDGDGRDDLIEVKGNKMRGWKHNGQPFFTLWPYTAQYQGTLRVAIGNINAGRRLELVVAPGFGDGAHPIKVYTLDGLKIVEEWYPFGKDYTGGYSVAMGNVDYDPFGEIIIGAGKGRSPKVSVYSHNLVLQHEWMVYEAAFKGGVNVATGSLDGDSREEVVVSPGPGGKPYIRSFDGFGTQIGEQFTAYQAIDYPGIDVRITDVDFDGQGDIVGMSSGL
;
A
#
# COMPACT_ATOMS: atom_id res chain seq x y z
N LEU A 1 -13.22 36.15 50.11
CA LEU A 1 -13.91 35.84 48.85
C LEU A 1 -13.04 34.81 48.09
N THR A 2 -13.32 33.51 48.31
CA THR A 2 -12.59 32.40 47.68
C THR A 2 -13.29 32.05 46.39
N ILE A 3 -12.63 32.26 45.25
CA ILE A 3 -13.15 31.86 43.93
C ILE A 3 -12.76 30.38 43.71
N MET A 4 -13.75 29.52 43.69
CA MET A 4 -13.64 28.13 43.28
C MET A 4 -13.71 28.06 41.74
N ILE A 5 -12.59 27.74 41.11
CA ILE A 5 -12.55 27.46 39.67
C ILE A 5 -12.94 25.98 39.49
N ALA A 6 -14.14 25.74 38.96
CA ALA A 6 -14.57 24.44 38.53
C ALA A 6 -13.93 24.15 37.16
N LEU A 7 -13.00 23.22 37.09
CA LEU A 7 -12.52 22.63 35.84
C LEU A 7 -13.64 21.75 35.26
N LEU A 8 -14.32 22.24 34.22
CA LEU A 8 -15.10 21.39 33.32
C LEU A 8 -14.12 20.55 32.49
N LEU A 9 -13.99 19.29 32.86
CA LEU A 9 -13.45 18.27 31.97
C LEU A 9 -14.50 18.04 30.86
N CYS A 10 -14.35 18.73 29.72
CA CYS A 10 -15.00 18.32 28.48
C CYS A 10 -14.40 16.96 28.08
N SER A 11 -15.15 15.89 28.32
CA SER A 11 -14.91 14.63 27.64
C SER A 11 -15.15 14.87 26.14
N ILE A 12 -14.09 14.98 25.37
CA ILE A 12 -14.14 14.87 23.91
C ILE A 12 -14.63 13.44 23.66
N PRO A 13 -15.77 13.22 23.00
CA PRO A 13 -16.15 11.88 22.59
C PRO A 13 -15.02 11.37 21.70
N ALA A 14 -14.52 10.17 21.98
CA ALA A 14 -13.62 9.47 21.08
C ALA A 14 -14.33 9.44 19.72
N GLN A 15 -13.78 10.08 18.71
CA GLN A 15 -14.21 9.89 17.34
C GLN A 15 -13.96 8.40 17.06
N THR A 16 -15.04 7.66 16.80
CA THR A 16 -14.95 6.35 16.16
C THR A 16 -14.24 6.56 14.84
N GLN A 17 -12.99 6.17 14.80
CA GLN A 17 -12.21 6.20 13.57
C GLN A 17 -12.82 5.12 12.68
N ALA A 18 -13.49 5.50 11.61
CA ALA A 18 -13.92 4.55 10.59
C ALA A 18 -12.66 3.81 10.14
N ILE A 19 -12.73 2.47 10.05
CA ILE A 19 -11.61 1.67 9.55
C ILE A 19 -11.33 2.17 8.15
N THR A 20 -10.10 2.65 7.94
CA THR A 20 -9.66 3.16 6.63
C THR A 20 -9.63 2.00 5.66
N GLU A 21 -10.25 2.13 4.50
CA GLU A 21 -10.10 1.14 3.44
C GLU A 21 -8.64 1.14 2.97
N HIS A 22 -7.96 0.01 3.14
CA HIS A 22 -6.59 -0.14 2.66
C HIS A 22 -6.58 -0.38 1.15
N PRO A 23 -5.60 0.18 0.41
CA PRO A 23 -5.43 -0.11 -1.01
C PRO A 23 -5.00 -1.57 -1.23
N PHE A 24 -5.27 -2.09 -2.44
CA PHE A 24 -4.88 -3.46 -2.80
C PHE A 24 -3.46 -3.51 -3.39
N PRO A 25 -2.68 -4.56 -3.09
CA PRO A 25 -3.02 -5.73 -2.26
C PRO A 25 -3.07 -5.39 -0.77
N ARG A 26 -4.13 -5.84 -0.08
CA ARG A 26 -4.26 -5.72 1.37
C ARG A 26 -3.39 -6.79 2.04
N LYS A 27 -2.47 -6.38 2.89
CA LYS A 27 -1.43 -7.24 3.46
C LYS A 27 -1.69 -7.53 4.92
N ALA A 28 -1.70 -8.81 5.30
CA ALA A 28 -1.74 -9.24 6.68
C ALA A 28 -0.44 -9.91 7.12
N ASN A 29 -0.09 -9.77 8.38
CA ASN A 29 0.96 -10.57 8.99
C ASN A 29 0.41 -11.30 10.21
N TYR A 30 0.54 -12.62 10.19
CA TYR A 30 0.23 -13.51 11.30
C TYR A 30 1.53 -13.75 12.07
N TYR A 31 1.82 -12.87 13.06
CA TYR A 31 3.09 -12.81 13.77
C TYR A 31 2.89 -13.11 15.25
N LEU A 32 3.30 -14.28 15.71
CA LEU A 32 3.03 -14.78 17.06
C LEU A 32 4.24 -14.80 18.00
N ASP A 33 5.36 -14.21 17.61
CA ASP A 33 6.47 -14.01 18.55
C ASP A 33 6.02 -13.11 19.69
N TRP A 34 6.33 -13.53 20.94
CA TRP A 34 5.91 -12.78 22.11
C TRP A 34 6.73 -11.51 22.38
N ASP A 35 7.93 -11.44 21.85
CA ASP A 35 8.84 -10.31 21.96
C ASP A 35 9.09 -9.67 20.58
N ILE A 36 8.57 -8.47 20.39
CA ILE A 36 8.76 -7.71 19.16
C ILE A 36 9.98 -6.79 19.32
N SER A 37 11.03 -7.00 18.53
CA SER A 37 12.19 -6.10 18.52
C SER A 37 11.84 -4.74 17.90
N ASN A 38 12.70 -3.73 18.13
CA ASN A 38 12.52 -2.43 17.47
C ASN A 38 12.60 -2.51 15.93
N THR A 39 13.43 -3.42 15.40
CA THR A 39 13.53 -3.67 13.96
C THR A 39 12.26 -4.35 13.46
N ALA A 40 11.79 -5.41 14.13
CA ALA A 40 10.54 -6.07 13.76
C ALA A 40 9.34 -5.11 13.80
N ALA A 41 9.27 -4.20 14.79
CA ALA A 41 8.22 -3.19 14.84
C ALA A 41 8.24 -2.23 13.64
N THR A 42 9.43 -1.87 13.12
CA THR A 42 9.55 -1.05 11.92
C THR A 42 9.06 -1.80 10.68
N GLU A 43 9.41 -3.06 10.58
CA GLU A 43 8.95 -3.91 9.48
C GLU A 43 7.44 -4.15 9.56
N LEU A 44 6.92 -4.56 10.74
CA LEU A 44 5.49 -4.83 10.94
C LEU A 44 4.59 -3.62 10.63
N ALA A 45 5.09 -2.41 10.75
CA ALA A 45 4.34 -1.20 10.37
C ALA A 45 4.05 -1.08 8.87
N LYS A 46 4.63 -1.92 8.02
CA LYS A 46 4.36 -1.95 6.57
C LYS A 46 3.08 -2.72 6.21
N TRP A 47 2.58 -3.56 7.10
CA TRP A 47 1.35 -4.34 6.88
C TRP A 47 0.10 -3.55 7.25
N ASP A 48 -1.00 -3.94 6.64
CA ASP A 48 -2.30 -3.31 6.83
C ASP A 48 -3.09 -3.95 7.99
N LEU A 49 -2.85 -5.25 8.21
CA LEU A 49 -3.44 -6.05 9.29
C LEU A 49 -2.35 -6.85 10.01
N LEU A 50 -2.36 -6.81 11.33
CA LEU A 50 -1.47 -7.60 12.20
C LEU A 50 -2.29 -8.46 13.14
N ILE A 51 -2.05 -9.76 13.15
CA ILE A 51 -2.54 -10.69 14.15
C ILE A 51 -1.35 -11.01 15.06
N LEU A 52 -1.38 -10.50 16.29
CA LEU A 52 -0.25 -10.56 17.23
C LEU A 52 -0.65 -11.30 18.49
N ASP A 53 0.28 -12.06 19.08
CA ASP A 53 0.03 -12.73 20.34
C ASP A 53 -0.38 -11.73 21.43
N MET A 54 -1.42 -12.05 22.22
CA MET A 54 -1.95 -11.18 23.26
C MET A 54 -0.90 -10.76 24.30
N GLU A 55 0.12 -11.59 24.56
CA GLU A 55 1.18 -11.26 25.54
C GLU A 55 2.02 -10.06 25.11
N THR A 56 2.08 -9.73 23.80
CA THR A 56 2.84 -8.58 23.28
C THR A 56 2.38 -7.25 23.88
N GLN A 57 1.14 -7.14 24.36
CA GLN A 57 0.69 -5.95 25.08
C GLN A 57 1.46 -5.69 26.39
N HIS A 58 2.11 -6.72 26.94
CA HIS A 58 2.96 -6.61 28.14
C HIS A 58 4.44 -6.66 27.81
N THR A 59 4.86 -7.57 26.93
CA THR A 59 6.27 -7.76 26.57
C THR A 59 6.77 -6.67 25.63
N SER A 60 5.91 -6.15 24.78
CA SER A 60 6.28 -5.27 23.65
C SER A 60 5.37 -4.05 23.47
N ALA A 61 4.79 -3.54 24.57
CA ALA A 61 3.87 -2.39 24.54
C ALA A 61 4.44 -1.13 23.85
N ALA A 62 5.75 -0.90 23.98
CA ALA A 62 6.41 0.23 23.31
C ALA A 62 6.46 0.04 21.79
N GLN A 63 6.68 -1.19 21.36
CA GLN A 63 6.73 -1.58 19.94
C GLN A 63 5.34 -1.51 19.31
N LEU A 64 4.28 -1.93 20.00
CA LEU A 64 2.90 -1.78 19.52
C LEU A 64 2.57 -0.30 19.29
N ARG A 65 2.95 0.58 20.21
CA ARG A 65 2.78 2.04 20.01
C ARG A 65 3.61 2.57 18.85
N LYS A 66 4.84 2.06 18.67
CA LYS A 66 5.70 2.44 17.54
C LYS A 66 5.08 2.04 16.20
N ILE A 67 4.52 0.83 16.11
CA ILE A 67 3.80 0.36 14.91
C ILE A 67 2.64 1.30 14.61
N ARG A 68 1.77 1.58 15.59
CA ARG A 68 0.62 2.48 15.41
C ARG A 68 1.02 3.91 15.07
N GLN A 69 2.14 4.41 15.60
CA GLN A 69 2.66 5.74 15.25
C GLN A 69 3.19 5.81 13.81
N ALA A 70 3.81 4.74 13.33
CA ALA A 70 4.34 4.66 11.97
C ALA A 70 3.25 4.38 10.93
N ASN A 71 2.25 3.58 11.30
CA ASN A 71 1.07 3.29 10.49
C ASN A 71 -0.20 3.48 11.34
N PRO A 72 -0.81 4.66 11.32
CA PRO A 72 -2.03 4.93 12.09
C PRO A 72 -3.23 4.07 11.69
N ASP A 73 -3.27 3.62 10.45
CA ASP A 73 -4.40 2.88 9.86
C ASP A 73 -4.27 1.36 10.02
N VAL A 74 -3.14 0.84 10.55
CA VAL A 74 -2.95 -0.59 10.75
C VAL A 74 -4.02 -1.18 11.67
N ILE A 75 -4.62 -2.30 11.26
CA ILE A 75 -5.52 -3.07 12.11
C ILE A 75 -4.68 -4.03 12.97
N MET A 76 -4.79 -3.97 14.28
CA MET A 76 -4.09 -4.87 15.22
C MET A 76 -5.08 -5.73 16.00
N LEU A 77 -5.03 -7.04 15.80
CA LEU A 77 -5.87 -8.02 16.47
C LEU A 77 -5.09 -8.81 17.51
N ALA A 78 -5.65 -8.94 18.72
CA ALA A 78 -5.08 -9.78 19.75
C ALA A 78 -5.38 -11.24 19.47
N TYR A 79 -4.37 -12.07 19.29
CA TYR A 79 -4.50 -13.52 19.15
C TYR A 79 -4.79 -14.18 20.50
N ILE A 80 -5.82 -15.00 20.54
CA ILE A 80 -6.16 -15.86 21.67
C ILE A 80 -6.82 -17.15 21.18
N THR A 81 -6.54 -18.28 21.83
CA THR A 81 -7.26 -19.53 21.58
C THR A 81 -8.59 -19.55 22.33
N ALA A 82 -9.68 -19.86 21.62
CA ALA A 82 -11.03 -19.92 22.22
C ALA A 82 -11.37 -21.29 22.83
N GLN A 83 -10.82 -22.36 22.25
CA GLN A 83 -11.28 -23.74 22.50
C GLN A 83 -10.29 -24.58 23.30
N GLU A 84 -9.13 -24.05 23.63
CA GLU A 84 -8.11 -24.80 24.37
C GLU A 84 -7.21 -23.89 25.21
N ILE A 85 -6.49 -24.53 26.14
CA ILE A 85 -5.45 -23.87 26.93
C ILE A 85 -4.28 -24.82 27.14
N SER A 86 -3.06 -24.25 27.16
CA SER A 86 -1.86 -25.01 27.52
C SER A 86 -1.95 -25.53 28.95
N ASN A 87 -1.55 -26.77 29.18
CA ASN A 87 -1.51 -27.39 30.50
C ASN A 87 -0.54 -26.68 31.47
N ASP A 88 0.43 -25.96 30.94
CA ASP A 88 1.40 -25.19 31.70
C ASP A 88 1.02 -23.69 31.86
N ALA A 89 -0.15 -23.27 31.35
CA ALA A 89 -0.54 -21.86 31.36
C ALA A 89 -0.53 -21.23 32.76
N ALA A 90 -0.98 -21.94 33.78
CA ALA A 90 -0.97 -21.45 35.16
C ALA A 90 0.44 -21.27 35.77
N HIS A 91 1.45 -21.96 35.20
CA HIS A 91 2.86 -21.89 35.58
C HIS A 91 3.70 -21.06 34.62
N SER A 92 3.10 -20.56 33.57
CA SER A 92 3.74 -19.73 32.57
C SER A 92 4.29 -18.44 33.17
N SER A 93 5.37 -17.93 32.61
CA SER A 93 5.86 -16.57 32.87
C SER A 93 4.99 -15.51 32.18
N SER A 94 4.16 -15.92 31.22
CA SER A 94 3.26 -15.04 30.48
C SER A 94 2.10 -14.59 31.38
N LYS A 95 1.87 -13.28 31.42
CA LYS A 95 0.94 -12.66 32.38
C LYS A 95 -0.52 -12.99 32.04
N LEU A 96 -0.90 -12.83 30.78
CA LEU A 96 -2.29 -13.01 30.35
C LEU A 96 -2.72 -14.46 30.35
N ARG A 97 -1.88 -15.36 29.83
CA ARG A 97 -2.16 -16.81 29.87
C ARG A 97 -2.32 -17.32 31.29
N LYS A 98 -1.47 -16.86 32.19
CA LYS A 98 -1.61 -17.17 33.63
C LYS A 98 -2.92 -16.64 34.20
N THR A 99 -3.24 -15.37 33.95
CA THR A 99 -4.51 -14.77 34.41
C THR A 99 -5.73 -15.51 33.85
N LEU A 100 -5.68 -15.88 32.55
CA LEU A 100 -6.74 -16.69 31.95
C LEU A 100 -6.86 -18.06 32.61
N ALA A 101 -5.75 -18.77 32.83
CA ALA A 101 -5.74 -20.09 33.46
C ALA A 101 -6.30 -20.04 34.91
N GLU A 102 -6.03 -18.96 35.68
CA GLU A 102 -6.54 -18.75 37.01
C GLU A 102 -8.06 -18.49 37.05
N LYS A 103 -8.66 -18.01 35.94
CA LYS A 103 -10.11 -17.77 35.81
C LYS A 103 -10.87 -19.03 35.32
N ILE A 104 -10.19 -20.02 34.76
CA ILE A 104 -10.84 -21.22 34.22
C ILE A 104 -11.22 -22.17 35.32
N GLU A 105 -12.52 -22.43 35.43
CA GLU A 105 -13.08 -23.38 36.39
C GLU A 105 -12.91 -24.83 35.90
N SER A 106 -12.71 -25.76 36.83
CA SER A 106 -12.47 -27.17 36.52
C SER A 106 -13.60 -27.83 35.70
N GLN A 107 -14.82 -27.33 35.84
CA GLN A 107 -16.00 -27.82 35.12
C GLN A 107 -16.04 -27.38 33.64
N TRP A 108 -15.27 -26.38 33.27
CA TRP A 108 -15.23 -25.86 31.88
C TRP A 108 -14.24 -26.60 30.95
N TYR A 109 -13.59 -27.67 31.44
CA TYR A 109 -12.82 -28.54 30.53
C TYR A 109 -13.72 -29.55 29.86
N VAL A 110 -13.49 -29.83 28.58
CA VAL A 110 -14.15 -30.94 27.86
C VAL A 110 -13.71 -32.27 28.43
N THR A 111 -14.66 -33.20 28.65
CA THR A 111 -14.35 -34.54 29.15
C THR A 111 -15.00 -35.63 28.31
N ASP A 112 -14.48 -36.87 28.46
CA ASP A 112 -15.18 -38.07 28.04
C ASP A 112 -16.29 -38.45 29.06
N SER A 113 -17.10 -39.47 28.75
CA SER A 113 -18.17 -39.96 29.62
C SER A 113 -17.67 -40.53 30.96
N ARG A 114 -16.38 -40.73 31.15
CA ARG A 114 -15.70 -41.19 32.38
C ARG A 114 -15.09 -40.04 33.18
N GLY A 115 -15.20 -38.81 32.69
CA GLY A 115 -14.67 -37.61 33.32
C GLY A 115 -13.18 -37.32 33.03
N ASN A 116 -12.56 -38.02 32.09
CA ASN A 116 -11.19 -37.68 31.67
C ASN A 116 -11.18 -36.46 30.76
N LYS A 117 -10.28 -35.50 31.02
CA LYS A 117 -10.11 -34.32 30.17
C LYS A 117 -9.64 -34.72 28.78
N LEU A 118 -10.20 -34.08 27.78
CA LEU A 118 -9.83 -34.25 26.37
C LEU A 118 -8.95 -33.09 25.89
N GLY A 119 -8.07 -33.38 24.95
CA GLY A 119 -7.20 -32.43 24.26
C GLY A 119 -7.01 -32.89 22.82
N TRP A 120 -6.55 -32.02 21.96
CA TRP A 120 -6.25 -32.39 20.58
C TRP A 120 -4.80 -32.03 20.21
N TRP A 121 -4.30 -30.88 20.64
CA TRP A 121 -2.90 -30.51 20.44
C TRP A 121 -2.05 -31.02 21.59
N PRO A 122 -0.82 -31.52 21.33
CA PRO A 122 0.06 -31.98 22.40
C PRO A 122 0.33 -30.89 23.46
N GLY A 123 0.08 -31.20 24.72
CA GLY A 123 0.30 -30.25 25.84
C GLY A 123 -0.85 -29.27 26.08
N THR A 124 -2.00 -29.42 25.43
CA THR A 124 -3.20 -28.61 25.68
C THR A 124 -4.39 -29.43 26.17
N THR A 125 -5.37 -28.74 26.73
CA THR A 125 -6.67 -29.30 27.12
C THR A 125 -7.79 -28.46 26.55
N LEU A 126 -8.81 -29.11 26.00
CA LEU A 126 -9.97 -28.44 25.42
C LEU A 126 -10.87 -27.79 26.47
N LEU A 127 -11.33 -26.59 26.16
CA LEU A 127 -12.26 -25.79 26.94
C LEU A 127 -13.67 -25.92 26.34
N ASN A 128 -14.65 -26.02 27.21
CA ASN A 128 -16.02 -26.30 26.84
C ASN A 128 -16.76 -25.05 26.37
N VAL A 129 -16.61 -24.73 25.10
CA VAL A 129 -17.33 -23.62 24.45
C VAL A 129 -18.79 -23.98 24.09
N SER A 130 -19.27 -25.19 24.39
CA SER A 130 -20.60 -25.63 23.96
C SER A 130 -21.72 -24.86 24.69
N SER A 131 -22.88 -24.78 24.04
CA SER A 131 -24.09 -24.16 24.61
C SER A 131 -24.69 -24.94 25.79
N VAL A 132 -24.25 -26.18 26.01
CA VAL A 132 -24.71 -27.07 27.09
C VAL A 132 -23.68 -27.19 28.22
N GLY A 133 -22.56 -26.49 28.11
CA GLY A 133 -21.51 -26.47 29.12
C GLY A 133 -22.04 -25.98 30.49
N PRO A 134 -21.48 -26.48 31.62
CA PRO A 134 -21.95 -26.12 32.95
C PRO A 134 -21.66 -24.64 33.25
N THR A 135 -22.55 -24.04 34.03
CA THR A 135 -22.31 -22.74 34.67
C THR A 135 -21.73 -22.95 36.06
N VAL A 136 -20.80 -22.07 36.48
CA VAL A 136 -20.19 -22.05 37.82
C VAL A 136 -20.52 -20.72 38.43
N SER A 137 -21.15 -20.71 39.62
CA SER A 137 -21.62 -19.50 40.29
C SER A 137 -22.50 -18.57 39.45
N GLY A 138 -23.20 -19.14 38.44
CA GLY A 138 -24.07 -18.39 37.54
C GLY A 138 -23.36 -17.87 36.28
N GLU A 139 -22.07 -18.09 36.12
CA GLU A 139 -21.25 -17.70 34.96
C GLU A 139 -20.98 -18.88 34.05
N SER A 140 -21.06 -18.69 32.75
CA SER A 140 -20.64 -19.65 31.72
C SER A 140 -19.20 -19.39 31.28
N TYR A 141 -18.55 -20.37 30.64
CA TYR A 141 -17.24 -20.16 30.02
C TYR A 141 -17.27 -19.02 29.00
N HIS A 142 -18.37 -18.86 28.24
CA HIS A 142 -18.53 -17.76 27.29
C HIS A 142 -18.52 -16.37 27.99
N ASP A 143 -19.14 -16.26 29.19
CA ASP A 143 -19.16 -15.00 29.93
C ASP A 143 -17.75 -14.66 30.37
N MET A 144 -17.07 -15.62 31.02
CA MET A 144 -15.71 -15.46 31.49
C MET A 144 -14.73 -15.08 30.39
N LEU A 145 -14.77 -15.81 29.23
CA LEU A 145 -13.83 -15.55 28.14
C LEU A 145 -14.14 -14.23 27.43
N SER A 146 -15.43 -13.90 27.24
CA SER A 146 -15.80 -12.60 26.67
C SER A 146 -15.42 -11.43 27.59
N ASP A 147 -15.57 -11.59 28.91
CA ASP A 147 -15.12 -10.59 29.90
C ASP A 147 -13.59 -10.47 29.90
N PHE A 148 -12.87 -11.60 29.84
CA PHE A 148 -11.42 -11.57 29.73
C PHE A 148 -10.94 -10.80 28.48
N VAL A 149 -11.56 -11.04 27.33
CA VAL A 149 -11.21 -10.31 26.08
C VAL A 149 -11.46 -8.81 26.25
N VAL A 150 -12.59 -8.41 26.80
CA VAL A 150 -12.94 -6.99 26.94
C VAL A 150 -12.08 -6.33 28.01
N ASP A 151 -11.99 -6.93 29.21
CA ASP A 151 -11.39 -6.30 30.39
C ASP A 151 -9.86 -6.39 30.38
N GLU A 152 -9.27 -7.46 29.85
CA GLU A 152 -7.82 -7.66 29.89
C GLU A 152 -7.14 -7.31 28.55
N LEU A 153 -7.79 -7.55 27.40
CA LEU A 153 -7.18 -7.28 26.09
C LEU A 153 -7.59 -5.90 25.56
N LEU A 154 -8.88 -5.71 25.24
CA LEU A 154 -9.35 -4.49 24.56
C LEU A 154 -9.16 -3.23 25.45
N SER A 155 -9.33 -3.34 26.75
CA SER A 155 -9.10 -2.23 27.70
C SER A 155 -7.68 -1.67 27.68
N SER A 156 -6.71 -2.44 27.17
CA SER A 156 -5.31 -1.99 27.03
C SER A 156 -5.14 -0.83 26.04
N GLY A 157 -6.08 -0.64 25.12
CA GLY A 157 -6.06 0.37 24.08
C GLY A 157 -5.03 0.11 22.96
N HIS A 158 -4.48 -1.10 22.89
CA HIS A 158 -3.55 -1.49 21.81
C HIS A 158 -4.24 -2.15 20.61
N TRP A 159 -5.43 -2.74 20.84
CA TRP A 159 -6.11 -3.63 19.92
C TRP A 159 -7.36 -3.01 19.30
N ASP A 160 -7.54 -3.21 17.99
CA ASP A 160 -8.77 -2.88 17.27
C ASP A 160 -9.79 -4.03 17.35
N GLY A 161 -9.34 -5.19 17.82
CA GLY A 161 -10.19 -6.36 17.95
C GLY A 161 -9.47 -7.60 18.46
N VAL A 162 -10.11 -8.74 18.27
CA VAL A 162 -9.63 -10.05 18.72
C VAL A 162 -9.64 -11.04 17.56
N PHE A 163 -8.63 -11.90 17.54
CA PHE A 163 -8.53 -13.05 16.67
C PHE A 163 -8.65 -14.32 17.52
N PHE A 164 -9.78 -15.04 17.39
CA PHE A 164 -9.98 -16.31 18.05
C PHE A 164 -9.44 -17.46 17.19
N ASP A 165 -8.38 -18.06 17.65
CA ASP A 165 -7.83 -19.26 16.99
C ASP A 165 -8.65 -20.52 17.32
N ASN A 166 -8.49 -21.55 16.49
CA ASN A 166 -9.15 -22.86 16.64
C ASN A 166 -10.69 -22.79 16.66
N ALA A 167 -11.30 -22.01 15.78
CA ALA A 167 -12.77 -21.85 15.72
C ALA A 167 -13.45 -22.97 14.92
N TRP A 168 -13.19 -24.23 15.26
CA TRP A 168 -13.77 -25.35 14.53
C TRP A 168 -15.26 -25.51 14.79
N ALA A 169 -16.01 -25.80 13.75
CA ALA A 169 -17.43 -26.10 13.82
C ALA A 169 -17.76 -27.53 14.31
N ASP A 170 -16.77 -28.40 14.34
CA ASP A 170 -16.91 -29.82 14.67
C ASP A 170 -15.84 -30.24 15.68
N VAL A 171 -16.27 -30.58 16.90
CA VAL A 171 -15.36 -31.02 17.98
C VAL A 171 -15.02 -32.51 17.87
N THR A 172 -15.88 -33.32 17.23
CA THR A 172 -15.70 -34.77 17.20
C THR A 172 -14.53 -35.24 16.32
N TRP A 173 -14.11 -34.42 15.34
CA TRP A 173 -12.93 -34.76 14.55
C TRP A 173 -11.65 -34.77 15.41
N ALA A 174 -11.57 -33.90 16.41
CA ALA A 174 -10.41 -33.77 17.27
C ALA A 174 -10.38 -34.79 18.43
N THR A 175 -11.57 -35.15 18.95
CA THR A 175 -11.72 -35.90 20.19
C THR A 175 -12.36 -37.29 20.04
N GLY A 176 -12.90 -37.59 18.85
CA GLY A 176 -13.75 -38.75 18.66
C GLY A 176 -15.18 -38.55 19.22
N ASN A 177 -15.93 -39.64 19.37
CA ASN A 177 -17.35 -39.56 19.71
C ASN A 177 -17.66 -39.72 21.20
N ASP A 178 -16.69 -40.04 22.05
CA ASP A 178 -16.89 -40.15 23.51
C ASP A 178 -16.66 -38.78 24.16
N ILE A 179 -17.67 -37.94 24.11
CA ILE A 179 -17.66 -36.56 24.61
C ILE A 179 -18.85 -36.38 25.55
N ASP A 180 -18.63 -35.77 26.73
CA ASP A 180 -19.60 -35.35 27.70
C ASP A 180 -19.45 -33.84 28.00
N LEU A 181 -20.17 -33.01 27.24
CA LEU A 181 -20.13 -31.53 27.37
C LEU A 181 -20.97 -31.04 28.55
N ASN A 182 -22.09 -31.71 28.85
CA ASN A 182 -23.02 -31.32 29.91
C ASN A 182 -22.67 -31.87 31.28
N LYS A 183 -21.62 -32.72 31.37
CA LYS A 183 -21.10 -33.34 32.58
C LYS A 183 -22.11 -34.29 33.30
N ASP A 184 -22.95 -34.96 32.55
CA ASP A 184 -23.91 -35.93 33.10
C ASP A 184 -23.37 -37.38 33.17
N GLY A 185 -22.15 -37.63 32.75
CA GLY A 185 -21.48 -38.92 32.71
C GLY A 185 -21.91 -39.82 31.56
N ARG A 186 -22.48 -39.23 30.50
CA ARG A 186 -22.94 -39.95 29.31
C ARG A 186 -22.35 -39.31 28.03
N ILE A 187 -22.32 -40.13 26.98
CA ILE A 187 -21.93 -39.64 25.66
C ILE A 187 -23.03 -38.73 25.10
N ASP A 188 -22.69 -37.50 24.72
CA ASP A 188 -23.61 -36.58 24.09
C ASP A 188 -24.04 -37.05 22.70
N THR A 189 -25.33 -36.88 22.35
CA THR A 189 -25.87 -37.29 21.07
C THR A 189 -25.67 -36.31 19.93
N SER A 190 -25.41 -35.03 20.24
CA SER A 190 -25.27 -33.97 19.26
C SER A 190 -24.19 -32.94 19.67
N PRO A 191 -22.95 -33.38 19.98
CA PRO A 191 -21.91 -32.50 20.54
C PRO A 191 -21.54 -31.37 19.58
N ASN A 192 -21.44 -31.63 18.27
CA ASN A 192 -21.09 -30.62 17.29
C ASN A 192 -22.12 -29.50 17.15
N THR A 193 -23.43 -29.80 17.32
CA THR A 193 -24.47 -28.76 17.33
C THR A 193 -24.34 -27.86 18.54
N ALA A 194 -24.20 -28.44 19.74
CA ALA A 194 -23.99 -27.68 20.95
C ALA A 194 -22.68 -26.85 20.91
N TRP A 195 -21.66 -27.40 20.27
CA TRP A 195 -20.36 -26.72 20.08
C TRP A 195 -20.50 -25.46 19.22
N ARG A 196 -21.13 -25.58 18.04
CA ARG A 196 -21.37 -24.45 17.12
C ARG A 196 -22.22 -23.35 17.77
N GLU A 197 -23.30 -23.71 18.43
CA GLU A 197 -24.17 -22.74 19.12
C GLU A 197 -23.43 -22.02 20.25
N GLY A 198 -22.52 -22.72 20.92
CA GLY A 198 -21.68 -22.12 21.95
C GLY A 198 -20.66 -21.12 21.38
N LEU A 199 -19.99 -21.45 20.29
CA LEU A 199 -19.08 -20.50 19.61
C LEU A 199 -19.82 -19.24 19.13
N LYS A 200 -21.00 -19.38 18.51
CA LYS A 200 -21.85 -18.22 18.15
C LYS A 200 -22.19 -17.38 19.37
N THR A 201 -22.49 -18.05 20.51
CA THR A 201 -22.75 -17.37 21.77
C THR A 201 -21.55 -16.59 22.28
N LEU A 202 -20.33 -17.16 22.19
CA LEU A 202 -19.09 -16.48 22.54
C LEU A 202 -18.87 -15.21 21.71
N TYR A 203 -18.97 -15.34 20.38
CA TYR A 203 -18.75 -14.20 19.48
C TYR A 203 -19.77 -13.09 19.71
N LYS A 204 -21.04 -13.45 19.87
CA LYS A 204 -22.11 -12.52 20.20
C LYS A 204 -21.85 -11.79 21.54
N LYS A 205 -21.52 -12.53 22.61
CA LYS A 205 -21.23 -11.93 23.93
C LYS A 205 -20.02 -11.04 23.90
N THR A 206 -18.95 -11.43 23.21
CA THR A 206 -17.78 -10.59 23.03
C THR A 206 -18.16 -9.27 22.37
N ARG A 207 -18.95 -9.32 21.32
CA ARG A 207 -19.40 -8.14 20.58
C ARG A 207 -20.38 -7.26 21.39
N GLU A 208 -21.26 -7.86 22.19
CA GLU A 208 -22.20 -7.12 23.04
C GLU A 208 -21.51 -6.35 24.18
N LYS A 209 -20.38 -6.85 24.68
CA LYS A 209 -19.63 -6.27 25.78
C LYS A 209 -18.52 -5.30 25.33
N ALA A 210 -17.98 -5.53 24.13
CA ALA A 210 -16.89 -4.75 23.57
C ALA A 210 -17.38 -3.41 22.98
N PRO A 211 -16.48 -2.42 22.72
CA PRO A 211 -16.78 -1.26 21.91
C PRO A 211 -17.42 -1.64 20.57
N ALA A 212 -18.31 -0.79 20.04
CA ALA A 212 -19.15 -1.11 18.87
C ALA A 212 -18.33 -1.32 17.58
N ASP A 213 -17.14 -0.78 17.50
CA ASP A 213 -16.18 -0.87 16.39
C ASP A 213 -15.18 -2.01 16.52
N THR A 214 -15.32 -2.85 17.56
CA THR A 214 -14.44 -3.99 17.79
C THR A 214 -14.55 -5.03 16.67
N ILE A 215 -13.41 -5.39 16.09
CA ILE A 215 -13.28 -6.42 15.05
C ILE A 215 -13.16 -7.79 15.72
N VAL A 216 -13.96 -8.74 15.26
CA VAL A 216 -13.88 -10.16 15.68
C VAL A 216 -13.58 -11.01 14.45
N VAL A 217 -12.38 -11.61 14.42
CA VAL A 217 -11.93 -12.53 13.38
C VAL A 217 -11.68 -13.90 14.01
N VAL A 218 -11.94 -14.97 13.26
CA VAL A 218 -11.73 -16.34 13.73
C VAL A 218 -10.87 -17.15 12.76
N ASN A 219 -10.10 -18.10 13.26
CA ASN A 219 -9.39 -19.06 12.41
C ASN A 219 -10.31 -20.24 12.08
N GLY A 220 -10.73 -20.32 10.81
CA GLY A 220 -11.60 -21.41 10.35
C GLY A 220 -12.07 -21.20 8.92
N THR A 221 -12.39 -22.31 8.25
CA THR A 221 -12.87 -22.31 6.86
C THR A 221 -14.36 -22.63 6.76
N SER A 222 -15.08 -22.58 7.88
CA SER A 222 -16.49 -22.93 7.95
C SER A 222 -17.38 -21.74 7.65
N ARG A 223 -18.35 -21.90 6.76
CA ARG A 223 -19.41 -20.90 6.54
C ARG A 223 -20.35 -20.73 7.74
N GLU A 224 -20.22 -21.59 8.75
CA GLU A 224 -21.11 -21.64 9.91
C GLU A 224 -21.12 -20.36 10.74
N PHE A 225 -19.96 -19.65 10.80
CA PHE A 225 -19.80 -18.48 11.65
C PHE A 225 -19.75 -17.15 10.88
N THR A 226 -19.84 -17.17 9.57
CA THR A 226 -19.66 -15.98 8.72
C THR A 226 -20.51 -14.79 9.18
N LYS A 227 -21.77 -15.03 9.53
CA LYS A 227 -22.70 -13.96 9.97
C LYS A 227 -22.53 -13.52 11.42
N ASP A 228 -21.64 -14.13 12.16
CA ASP A 228 -21.41 -13.86 13.58
C ASP A 228 -20.11 -13.06 13.82
N VAL A 229 -19.24 -12.95 12.80
CA VAL A 229 -17.89 -12.36 12.87
C VAL A 229 -17.62 -11.38 11.73
N ASN A 230 -16.57 -10.55 11.88
CA ASN A 230 -16.12 -9.64 10.81
C ASN A 230 -15.33 -10.37 9.73
N GLY A 231 -14.80 -11.55 9.98
CA GLY A 231 -14.06 -12.31 9.00
C GLY A 231 -13.51 -13.61 9.55
N GLN A 232 -12.99 -14.40 8.64
CA GLN A 232 -12.33 -15.66 8.96
C GLN A 232 -10.96 -15.71 8.29
N MET A 233 -10.01 -16.34 8.97
CA MET A 233 -8.74 -16.69 8.35
C MET A 233 -8.85 -18.07 7.72
N ILE A 234 -8.62 -18.16 6.42
CA ILE A 234 -8.47 -19.41 5.69
C ILE A 234 -6.98 -19.77 5.74
N GLU A 235 -6.60 -20.56 6.73
CA GLU A 235 -5.25 -21.03 6.92
C GLU A 235 -4.91 -22.19 5.99
N ASN A 236 -3.63 -22.36 5.68
CA ASN A 236 -3.14 -23.38 4.74
C ASN A 236 -3.78 -23.31 3.34
N PHE A 237 -4.02 -22.09 2.86
CA PHE A 237 -4.54 -21.88 1.51
C PHE A 237 -3.54 -22.45 0.47
N VAL A 238 -3.94 -23.36 -0.43
CA VAL A 238 -5.28 -23.72 -0.94
C VAL A 238 -5.71 -25.14 -0.48
N GLN A 239 -6.04 -25.36 0.73
CA GLN A 239 -6.53 -26.65 1.21
C GLN A 239 -8.08 -26.60 1.39
N PRO A 240 -8.86 -27.66 1.08
CA PRO A 240 -8.39 -28.92 0.45
C PRO A 240 -8.20 -28.82 -1.08
N ALA A 241 -8.76 -27.80 -1.74
CA ALA A 241 -8.61 -27.53 -3.17
C ALA A 241 -9.03 -26.08 -3.48
N TRP A 242 -8.50 -25.51 -4.55
CA TRP A 242 -8.72 -24.11 -4.91
C TRP A 242 -10.19 -23.73 -5.08
N GLU A 243 -10.96 -24.51 -5.86
CA GLU A 243 -12.36 -24.19 -6.18
C GLU A 243 -13.27 -24.11 -4.94
N PRO A 244 -13.37 -25.13 -4.06
CA PRO A 244 -14.23 -25.04 -2.88
C PRO A 244 -13.75 -23.97 -1.89
N THR A 245 -12.44 -23.76 -1.78
CA THR A 245 -11.88 -22.75 -0.88
C THR A 245 -12.22 -21.34 -1.35
N MET A 246 -12.05 -21.04 -2.64
CA MET A 246 -12.42 -19.75 -3.21
C MET A 246 -13.93 -19.47 -3.12
N ASN A 247 -14.79 -20.47 -3.38
CA ASN A 247 -16.23 -20.29 -3.21
C ASN A 247 -16.64 -20.11 -1.74
N THR A 248 -15.85 -20.59 -0.78
CA THR A 248 -16.07 -20.30 0.64
C THR A 248 -15.57 -18.91 0.98
N TYR A 249 -14.44 -18.49 0.44
CA TYR A 249 -13.91 -17.15 0.62
C TYR A 249 -14.87 -16.09 0.09
N ALA A 250 -15.36 -16.23 -1.14
CA ALA A 250 -16.37 -15.32 -1.71
C ALA A 250 -17.64 -15.23 -0.84
N TYR A 251 -18.12 -16.36 -0.34
CA TYR A 251 -19.28 -16.36 0.56
C TYR A 251 -18.97 -15.61 1.88
N ASN A 252 -17.78 -15.79 2.44
CA ASN A 252 -17.39 -15.09 3.66
C ASN A 252 -17.25 -13.60 3.42
N ASP A 253 -16.70 -13.19 2.29
CA ASP A 253 -16.53 -11.81 1.89
C ASP A 253 -17.87 -11.07 1.77
N GLU A 254 -18.86 -11.71 1.13
CA GLU A 254 -20.21 -11.16 0.94
C GLU A 254 -21.03 -11.09 2.25
N GLU A 255 -20.90 -12.08 3.14
CA GLU A 255 -21.83 -12.31 4.24
C GLU A 255 -21.29 -11.99 5.64
N SER A 256 -19.99 -11.64 5.77
CA SER A 256 -19.39 -11.25 7.05
C SER A 256 -19.95 -9.92 7.56
N ILE A 257 -19.85 -9.72 8.88
CA ILE A 257 -20.23 -8.45 9.50
C ILE A 257 -19.26 -7.36 9.05
N GLN A 258 -19.78 -6.23 8.61
CA GLN A 258 -18.95 -5.09 8.20
C GLN A 258 -18.32 -4.35 9.39
N PRO A 259 -17.08 -3.85 9.23
CA PRO A 259 -16.22 -4.07 8.07
C PRO A 259 -15.77 -5.53 8.00
N ASP A 260 -15.76 -6.10 6.79
CA ASP A 260 -15.25 -7.44 6.57
C ASP A 260 -13.72 -7.46 6.65
N VAL A 261 -13.21 -8.45 7.37
CA VAL A 261 -11.76 -8.63 7.62
C VAL A 261 -11.43 -10.12 7.43
N ASN A 262 -11.64 -10.61 6.22
CA ASN A 262 -11.26 -11.96 5.85
C ASN A 262 -9.75 -12.03 5.57
N VAL A 263 -9.10 -13.13 5.94
CA VAL A 263 -7.66 -13.33 5.76
C VAL A 263 -7.38 -14.62 5.01
N ILE A 264 -6.64 -14.53 3.93
CA ILE A 264 -6.04 -15.68 3.25
C ILE A 264 -4.62 -15.86 3.78
N ASN A 265 -4.39 -16.94 4.53
CA ASN A 265 -3.06 -17.30 4.99
C ASN A 265 -2.52 -18.48 4.17
N ALA A 266 -1.59 -18.20 3.28
CA ALA A 266 -0.80 -19.18 2.57
C ALA A 266 0.55 -19.39 3.26
N ASN A 267 1.22 -20.49 2.98
CA ASN A 267 2.48 -20.80 3.65
C ASN A 267 3.39 -21.72 2.83
N THR A 268 4.58 -21.96 3.36
CA THR A 268 5.58 -22.80 2.71
C THR A 268 5.44 -24.29 3.04
N GLY A 269 4.41 -24.72 3.76
CA GLY A 269 4.25 -26.09 4.25
C GLY A 269 5.36 -26.51 5.23
N ASN A 270 5.74 -25.61 6.14
CA ASN A 270 6.82 -25.80 7.13
C ASN A 270 8.21 -26.03 6.53
N THR A 271 8.44 -25.63 5.28
CA THR A 271 9.75 -25.79 4.63
C THR A 271 10.65 -24.57 4.77
N GLY A 272 10.07 -23.39 5.04
CA GLY A 272 10.77 -22.11 5.04
C GLY A 272 11.22 -21.64 3.64
N ASN A 273 10.73 -22.28 2.57
CA ASN A 273 11.09 -21.91 1.21
C ASN A 273 10.33 -20.64 0.77
N ASN A 274 10.79 -19.50 1.26
CA ASN A 274 10.22 -18.18 0.93
C ASN A 274 10.56 -17.69 -0.49
N THR A 275 11.37 -18.41 -1.26
CA THR A 275 11.68 -18.13 -2.66
C THR A 275 10.78 -18.89 -3.65
N ASN A 276 9.76 -19.58 -3.17
CA ASN A 276 8.74 -20.17 -4.04
C ASN A 276 7.77 -19.09 -4.50
N TYR A 277 8.28 -18.12 -5.28
CA TYR A 277 7.54 -16.95 -5.77
C TYR A 277 6.30 -17.32 -6.56
N LYS A 278 6.34 -18.41 -7.32
CA LYS A 278 5.19 -18.93 -8.05
C LYS A 278 4.03 -19.28 -7.12
N HIS A 279 4.29 -19.98 -6.02
CA HIS A 279 3.26 -20.33 -5.04
C HIS A 279 2.73 -19.07 -4.33
N MET A 280 3.62 -18.16 -3.96
CA MET A 280 3.25 -16.88 -3.35
C MET A 280 2.35 -16.08 -4.30
N ARG A 281 2.73 -15.89 -5.58
CA ARG A 281 1.92 -15.18 -6.56
C ARG A 281 0.57 -15.84 -6.82
N PHE A 282 0.54 -17.16 -6.90
CA PHE A 282 -0.69 -17.91 -7.08
C PHE A 282 -1.70 -17.64 -5.96
N THR A 283 -1.21 -17.70 -4.73
CA THR A 283 -2.06 -17.52 -3.55
C THR A 283 -2.43 -16.05 -3.31
N LEU A 284 -1.51 -15.12 -3.53
CA LEU A 284 -1.78 -13.69 -3.49
C LEU A 284 -2.82 -13.27 -4.56
N SER A 285 -2.60 -13.67 -5.81
CA SER A 285 -3.53 -13.34 -6.89
C SER A 285 -4.90 -14.00 -6.69
N SER A 286 -4.96 -15.16 -6.02
CA SER A 286 -6.23 -15.76 -5.61
C SER A 286 -6.93 -14.91 -4.54
N ALA A 287 -6.20 -14.43 -3.53
CA ALA A 287 -6.76 -13.56 -2.49
C ALA A 287 -7.33 -12.26 -3.07
N LEU A 288 -6.69 -11.71 -4.10
CA LEU A 288 -7.13 -10.51 -4.79
C LEU A 288 -8.39 -10.66 -5.64
N MET A 289 -8.92 -11.87 -5.78
CA MET A 289 -10.22 -12.07 -6.46
C MET A 289 -11.40 -11.64 -5.59
N GLU A 290 -11.21 -11.48 -4.29
CA GLU A 290 -12.15 -10.90 -3.31
C GLU A 290 -11.44 -9.81 -2.50
N ASP A 291 -12.08 -9.26 -1.45
CA ASP A 291 -11.65 -8.05 -0.75
C ASP A 291 -10.78 -8.29 0.51
N GLY A 292 -10.44 -9.53 0.83
CA GLY A 292 -9.72 -9.87 2.06
C GLY A 292 -8.23 -9.49 2.05
N TYR A 293 -7.60 -9.78 3.18
CA TYR A 293 -6.18 -9.56 3.42
C TYR A 293 -5.37 -10.81 3.12
N TYR A 294 -4.15 -10.64 2.65
CA TYR A 294 -3.25 -11.73 2.31
C TYR A 294 -2.05 -11.82 3.25
N SER A 295 -1.74 -13.05 3.70
CA SER A 295 -0.59 -13.38 4.52
C SER A 295 0.16 -14.59 3.91
N PHE A 296 1.49 -14.58 3.97
CA PHE A 296 2.35 -15.69 3.55
C PHE A 296 3.37 -16.02 4.65
N THR A 297 3.29 -17.22 5.22
CA THR A 297 4.03 -17.60 6.42
C THR A 297 4.85 -18.89 6.23
N PHE A 298 5.61 -19.28 7.25
CA PHE A 298 6.38 -20.54 7.27
C PHE A 298 5.44 -21.76 7.21
N GLY A 299 4.40 -21.76 8.03
CA GLY A 299 3.47 -22.85 8.22
C GLY A 299 2.85 -22.81 9.62
N ASP A 300 2.35 -23.93 10.09
CA ASP A 300 1.73 -24.08 11.42
C ASP A 300 2.73 -24.22 12.58
N GLN A 301 4.03 -24.28 12.28
CA GLN A 301 5.09 -24.47 13.30
C GLN A 301 5.81 -23.18 13.69
N ASP A 302 5.70 -22.14 12.89
CA ASP A 302 6.37 -20.86 13.12
C ASP A 302 5.62 -19.70 12.44
N HIS A 303 5.39 -18.62 13.18
CA HIS A 303 4.68 -17.42 12.72
C HIS A 303 5.48 -16.15 13.07
N GLY A 304 6.81 -16.18 12.96
CA GLY A 304 7.72 -15.05 13.21
C GLY A 304 8.28 -14.40 11.94
N GLN A 305 7.66 -14.58 10.77
CA GLN A 305 8.24 -14.15 9.51
C GLN A 305 7.88 -12.70 9.18
N LEU A 306 8.89 -11.99 8.64
CA LEU A 306 8.77 -10.62 8.12
C LEU A 306 9.12 -10.60 6.62
N TRP A 307 8.70 -11.65 5.89
CA TRP A 307 9.00 -11.77 4.46
C TRP A 307 8.25 -10.72 3.66
N TRP A 308 8.95 -10.07 2.74
CA TRP A 308 8.42 -9.05 1.89
C TRP A 308 8.64 -9.41 0.42
N TYR A 309 7.66 -9.17 -0.43
CA TYR A 309 7.67 -9.55 -1.84
C TYR A 309 7.46 -8.32 -2.72
N ASP A 310 8.05 -8.34 -3.94
CA ASP A 310 7.91 -7.26 -4.92
C ASP A 310 6.44 -6.90 -5.18
N GLU A 311 5.56 -7.89 -5.18
CA GLU A 311 4.12 -7.73 -5.37
C GLU A 311 3.45 -6.91 -4.26
N TYR A 312 4.02 -6.89 -3.05
CA TYR A 312 3.48 -6.14 -1.90
C TYR A 312 3.69 -4.62 -2.04
N ASP A 313 4.68 -4.21 -2.84
CA ASP A 313 4.96 -2.81 -3.14
C ASP A 313 4.07 -2.27 -4.27
N SER A 314 3.27 -3.14 -4.93
CA SER A 314 2.31 -2.68 -5.93
C SER A 314 1.12 -2.01 -5.25
N ASP A 315 0.53 -1.03 -5.93
CA ASP A 315 -0.75 -0.45 -5.55
C ASP A 315 -1.72 -0.57 -6.72
N LEU A 316 -2.67 -1.46 -6.56
CA LEU A 316 -3.70 -1.67 -7.55
C LEU A 316 -4.87 -0.67 -7.42
N GLY A 317 -4.92 0.11 -6.33
CA GLY A 317 -6.08 0.93 -6.01
C GLY A 317 -7.30 0.10 -5.57
N ALA A 318 -8.49 0.68 -5.65
CA ALA A 318 -9.74 0.00 -5.36
C ALA A 318 -10.15 -0.95 -6.51
N PRO A 319 -10.89 -2.05 -6.24
CA PRO A 319 -11.46 -2.87 -7.30
C PRO A 319 -12.56 -2.11 -8.04
N ILE A 320 -12.52 -2.16 -9.37
CA ILE A 320 -13.54 -1.52 -10.22
C ILE A 320 -14.56 -2.52 -10.79
N ALA A 321 -14.31 -3.80 -10.60
CA ALA A 321 -15.20 -4.87 -11.05
C ALA A 321 -15.02 -6.13 -10.19
N GLU A 322 -16.05 -6.97 -10.18
CA GLU A 322 -15.98 -8.32 -9.63
C GLU A 322 -15.02 -9.21 -10.43
N ALA A 323 -14.44 -10.21 -9.77
CA ALA A 323 -13.61 -11.21 -10.44
C ALA A 323 -14.41 -12.01 -11.48
N LYS A 324 -13.79 -12.29 -12.62
CA LYS A 324 -14.43 -13.06 -13.70
C LYS A 324 -13.48 -14.10 -14.28
N GLY A 325 -14.04 -15.29 -14.55
CA GLY A 325 -13.34 -16.34 -15.26
C GLY A 325 -13.28 -16.07 -16.77
N SER A 326 -12.21 -16.49 -17.43
CA SER A 326 -12.00 -16.30 -18.88
C SER A 326 -13.09 -16.96 -19.74
N ASN A 327 -13.79 -17.97 -19.20
CA ASN A 327 -14.92 -18.64 -19.83
C ASN A 327 -16.28 -18.05 -19.41
N GLY A 328 -16.32 -16.87 -18.77
CA GLY A 328 -17.54 -16.20 -18.31
C GLY A 328 -18.13 -16.81 -17.05
N ASN A 329 -17.37 -17.58 -16.29
CA ASN A 329 -17.79 -18.12 -15.00
C ASN A 329 -17.92 -16.98 -13.97
N THR A 330 -18.97 -17.04 -13.14
CA THR A 330 -19.23 -16.12 -12.02
C THR A 330 -19.06 -16.80 -10.65
N SER A 331 -18.99 -18.13 -10.60
CA SER A 331 -18.58 -18.90 -9.42
C SER A 331 -17.27 -19.60 -9.70
N TYR A 332 -16.39 -19.64 -8.71
CA TYR A 332 -15.03 -20.16 -8.88
C TYR A 332 -14.99 -21.60 -9.34
N LYS A 333 -14.27 -21.82 -10.42
CA LYS A 333 -13.97 -23.12 -11.06
C LYS A 333 -12.57 -23.05 -11.64
N GLY A 334 -12.02 -24.19 -12.04
CA GLY A 334 -10.75 -24.28 -12.76
C GLY A 334 -10.74 -23.46 -14.05
N ASP A 335 -10.19 -22.27 -14.02
CA ASP A 335 -10.13 -21.30 -15.12
C ASP A 335 -8.96 -20.33 -14.91
N VAL A 336 -8.77 -19.39 -15.85
CA VAL A 336 -8.00 -18.17 -15.58
C VAL A 336 -8.97 -17.10 -15.12
N TRP A 337 -8.73 -16.56 -13.94
CA TRP A 337 -9.53 -15.52 -13.33
C TRP A 337 -8.81 -14.19 -13.37
N THR A 338 -9.56 -13.11 -13.53
CA THR A 338 -9.05 -11.74 -13.55
C THR A 338 -9.96 -10.84 -12.73
N ARG A 339 -9.36 -9.88 -12.02
CA ARG A 339 -10.07 -8.78 -11.37
C ARG A 339 -9.40 -7.47 -11.71
N GLU A 340 -10.20 -6.51 -12.15
CA GLU A 340 -9.72 -5.17 -12.52
C GLU A 340 -9.78 -4.23 -11.33
N PHE A 341 -8.75 -3.42 -11.22
CA PHE A 341 -8.59 -2.38 -10.20
C PHE A 341 -8.35 -1.03 -10.88
N GLU A 342 -8.42 0.06 -10.12
CA GLU A 342 -8.18 1.41 -10.62
C GLU A 342 -6.85 1.52 -11.36
N ASN A 343 -5.77 0.93 -10.81
CA ASN A 343 -4.40 1.08 -11.31
C ASN A 343 -3.84 -0.18 -11.98
N GLY A 344 -4.59 -1.26 -12.06
CA GLY A 344 -4.05 -2.51 -12.58
C GLY A 344 -5.07 -3.64 -12.72
N ILE A 345 -4.53 -4.84 -12.84
CA ILE A 345 -5.30 -6.09 -12.93
C ILE A 345 -4.56 -7.20 -12.19
N ALA A 346 -5.28 -8.00 -11.42
CA ALA A 346 -4.79 -9.26 -10.89
C ALA A 346 -5.25 -10.42 -11.78
N VAL A 347 -4.36 -11.35 -12.06
CA VAL A 347 -4.61 -12.53 -12.89
C VAL A 347 -4.18 -13.77 -12.13
N VAL A 348 -5.00 -14.81 -12.11
CA VAL A 348 -4.66 -16.11 -11.53
C VAL A 348 -5.10 -17.25 -12.44
N ASN A 349 -4.19 -18.18 -12.70
CA ASN A 349 -4.47 -19.43 -13.42
C ASN A 349 -4.62 -20.58 -12.42
N SER A 350 -5.85 -20.97 -12.13
CA SER A 350 -6.15 -22.07 -11.21
C SER A 350 -6.12 -23.45 -11.87
N THR A 351 -5.79 -23.53 -13.17
CA THR A 351 -5.77 -24.80 -13.91
C THR A 351 -4.41 -25.49 -13.83
N GLY A 352 -4.38 -26.79 -14.09
CA GLY A 352 -3.15 -27.60 -14.14
C GLY A 352 -2.32 -27.45 -15.44
N ALA A 353 -2.59 -26.42 -16.28
CA ALA A 353 -1.85 -26.18 -17.51
C ALA A 353 -1.63 -24.69 -17.74
N ALA A 354 -0.51 -24.33 -18.36
CA ALA A 354 -0.26 -22.95 -18.76
C ALA A 354 -1.35 -22.45 -19.71
N LYS A 355 -1.70 -21.18 -19.59
CA LYS A 355 -2.75 -20.52 -20.35
C LYS A 355 -2.26 -19.21 -20.92
N ARG A 356 -2.69 -18.90 -22.14
CA ARG A 356 -2.52 -17.58 -22.75
C ARG A 356 -3.85 -16.87 -22.78
N ILE A 357 -3.86 -15.64 -22.28
CA ILE A 357 -5.03 -14.76 -22.29
C ILE A 357 -4.73 -13.43 -22.98
N SER A 358 -5.77 -12.82 -23.55
CA SER A 358 -5.74 -11.42 -23.96
C SER A 358 -6.15 -10.56 -22.77
N LEU A 359 -5.42 -9.50 -22.50
CA LEU A 359 -5.70 -8.57 -21.42
C LEU A 359 -6.72 -7.48 -21.80
N GLY A 360 -7.09 -7.40 -23.08
CA GLY A 360 -8.02 -6.37 -23.57
C GLY A 360 -7.41 -4.98 -23.75
N GLY A 361 -6.16 -4.78 -23.32
CA GLY A 361 -5.39 -3.55 -23.40
C GLY A 361 -3.92 -3.82 -23.09
N GLU A 362 -3.10 -2.78 -23.06
CA GLU A 362 -1.71 -2.87 -22.66
C GLU A 362 -1.58 -2.69 -21.14
N TYR A 363 -0.79 -3.54 -20.52
CA TYR A 363 -0.44 -3.50 -19.10
C TYR A 363 1.06 -3.63 -18.93
N GLU A 364 1.60 -3.02 -17.88
CA GLU A 364 3.00 -3.15 -17.50
C GLU A 364 3.14 -4.24 -16.41
N ALA A 365 4.01 -5.23 -16.64
CA ALA A 365 4.42 -6.16 -15.61
C ALA A 365 5.14 -5.39 -14.48
N LEU A 366 5.01 -5.85 -13.25
CA LEU A 366 5.77 -5.27 -12.15
C LEU A 366 7.27 -5.30 -12.46
N ARG A 367 8.03 -4.40 -11.84
CA ARG A 367 9.50 -4.43 -11.85
C ARG A 367 9.97 -4.92 -10.51
N GLY A 368 10.62 -6.07 -10.50
CA GLY A 368 11.09 -6.66 -9.28
C GLY A 368 12.38 -7.45 -9.50
N ASP A 369 13.12 -7.65 -8.41
CA ASP A 369 14.41 -8.33 -8.42
C ASP A 369 14.29 -9.80 -7.97
N GLN A 370 13.22 -10.15 -7.24
CA GLN A 370 13.05 -11.49 -6.67
C GLN A 370 12.71 -12.54 -7.74
N ASP A 371 11.82 -12.22 -8.68
CA ASP A 371 11.54 -13.06 -9.86
C ASP A 371 11.44 -12.19 -11.13
N SER A 372 12.58 -11.71 -11.58
CA SER A 372 12.69 -10.84 -12.77
C SER A 372 12.27 -11.52 -14.09
N SER A 373 12.03 -12.83 -14.10
CA SER A 373 11.45 -13.51 -15.27
C SER A 373 9.97 -13.18 -15.45
N VAL A 374 9.25 -12.91 -14.36
CA VAL A 374 7.83 -12.52 -14.31
C VAL A 374 7.71 -11.01 -14.12
N ASN A 375 8.36 -10.47 -13.08
CA ASN A 375 8.33 -9.04 -12.72
C ASN A 375 9.40 -8.25 -13.51
N ASN A 376 9.29 -8.25 -14.84
CA ASN A 376 10.32 -7.76 -15.77
C ASN A 376 10.07 -6.36 -16.32
N GLY A 377 8.99 -5.68 -15.90
CA GLY A 377 8.63 -4.33 -16.33
C GLY A 377 8.23 -4.20 -17.80
N ARG A 378 7.91 -5.30 -18.48
CA ARG A 378 7.50 -5.25 -19.89
C ARG A 378 6.05 -4.83 -20.04
N ILE A 379 5.78 -4.08 -21.09
CA ILE A 379 4.42 -3.76 -21.53
C ILE A 379 3.92 -4.91 -22.40
N ILE A 380 2.78 -5.47 -22.03
CA ILE A 380 2.19 -6.64 -22.69
C ILE A 380 0.69 -6.44 -22.89
N SER A 381 0.14 -6.96 -23.97
CA SER A 381 -1.31 -7.03 -24.26
C SER A 381 -1.86 -8.45 -24.19
N THR A 382 -0.96 -9.42 -24.11
CA THR A 382 -1.27 -10.84 -23.89
C THR A 382 -0.36 -11.38 -22.80
N LEU A 383 -0.90 -12.27 -21.97
CA LEU A 383 -0.18 -12.86 -20.86
C LEU A 383 -0.17 -14.38 -20.96
N ASP A 384 1.00 -14.99 -20.86
CA ASP A 384 1.17 -16.42 -20.63
C ASP A 384 1.31 -16.65 -19.12
N VAL A 385 0.32 -17.31 -18.53
CA VAL A 385 0.32 -17.65 -17.08
C VAL A 385 0.50 -19.13 -16.92
N ASP A 386 1.51 -19.54 -16.20
CA ASP A 386 1.77 -20.94 -15.88
C ASP A 386 0.64 -21.58 -15.08
N ALA A 387 0.60 -22.92 -15.08
CA ALA A 387 -0.28 -23.67 -14.21
C ALA A 387 -0.06 -23.32 -12.74
N HIS A 388 -1.13 -23.03 -12.01
CA HIS A 388 -1.09 -22.61 -10.61
C HIS A 388 -0.06 -21.48 -10.37
N ASP A 389 -0.22 -20.38 -11.12
CA ASP A 389 0.53 -19.14 -10.98
C ASP A 389 -0.43 -17.94 -11.05
N GLY A 390 0.07 -16.78 -10.68
CA GLY A 390 -0.64 -15.53 -10.79
C GLY A 390 0.29 -14.39 -11.15
N GLN A 391 -0.27 -13.27 -11.56
CA GLN A 391 0.51 -12.08 -11.86
C GLN A 391 -0.31 -10.82 -11.60
N LEU A 392 0.35 -9.80 -11.04
CA LEU A 392 -0.17 -8.45 -10.94
C LEU A 392 0.42 -7.63 -12.07
N LEU A 393 -0.44 -6.88 -12.74
CA LEU A 393 -0.05 -6.00 -13.83
C LEU A 393 -0.61 -4.61 -13.57
N LEU A 394 0.14 -3.59 -13.92
CA LEU A 394 -0.27 -2.20 -13.80
C LEU A 394 -0.80 -1.68 -15.12
N LYS A 395 -1.80 -0.81 -15.09
CA LYS A 395 -2.24 -0.07 -16.27
C LYS A 395 -1.07 0.74 -16.81
N THR A 396 -0.88 0.69 -18.13
CA THR A 396 0.18 1.45 -18.78
C THR A 396 -0.16 2.92 -18.86
N PHE A 397 0.88 3.73 -18.87
CA PHE A 397 0.81 5.15 -19.18
C PHE A 397 1.10 5.34 -20.68
N GLU A 398 0.13 5.08 -21.53
CA GLU A 398 0.28 5.25 -22.98
C GLU A 398 0.65 6.69 -23.38
N ASN A 399 0.49 7.68 -22.48
CA ASN A 399 0.68 9.09 -22.77
C ASN A 399 1.59 9.83 -21.77
N LEU A 400 2.64 9.20 -21.23
CA LEU A 400 3.69 9.93 -20.50
C LEU A 400 4.50 10.84 -21.47
N ARG A 401 3.79 11.68 -22.23
CA ARG A 401 4.42 12.66 -23.09
C ARG A 401 5.08 13.75 -22.26
N GLY A 402 6.33 14.05 -22.58
CA GLY A 402 7.09 15.10 -21.91
C GLY A 402 7.53 14.79 -20.47
N THR A 403 7.31 13.58 -19.94
CA THR A 403 7.72 13.24 -18.58
C THR A 403 9.22 12.99 -18.52
N ILE A 404 9.90 13.77 -17.69
CA ILE A 404 11.31 13.57 -17.38
C ILE A 404 11.39 12.88 -16.02
N PHE A 405 11.87 11.65 -16.00
CA PHE A 405 12.12 10.92 -14.77
C PHE A 405 13.46 11.37 -14.21
N THR A 406 13.40 12.11 -13.11
CA THR A 406 14.59 12.40 -12.31
C THR A 406 14.69 11.39 -11.18
N ASN A 407 15.90 11.15 -10.81
CA ASN A 407 16.29 10.18 -9.86
C ASN A 407 15.90 10.51 -8.43
N GLY A 408 14.73 10.20 -8.07
CA GLY A 408 14.27 10.00 -6.72
C GLY A 408 13.44 8.73 -6.80
N SER A 409 13.65 7.81 -5.91
CA SER A 409 13.19 6.45 -6.11
C SER A 409 11.66 6.28 -6.10
N PHE A 410 10.91 7.23 -5.54
CA PHE A 410 9.47 7.07 -5.35
C PHE A 410 8.63 8.11 -6.08
N VAL A 411 7.75 7.65 -6.99
CA VAL A 411 6.87 8.48 -7.81
C VAL A 411 5.43 8.34 -7.30
N ARG A 412 4.70 9.44 -7.16
CA ARG A 412 3.26 9.50 -6.84
C ARG A 412 2.52 10.36 -7.84
N PHE A 413 1.25 10.05 -8.06
CA PHE A 413 0.38 10.70 -9.04
C PHE A 413 -0.83 11.31 -8.34
N PHE A 414 -1.16 12.55 -8.67
CA PHE A 414 -2.24 13.30 -8.04
C PHE A 414 -3.07 14.04 -9.09
N ARG A 415 -4.38 14.08 -8.92
CA ARG A 415 -5.25 15.02 -9.63
C ARG A 415 -4.95 16.46 -9.21
N PRO A 416 -5.40 17.46 -9.97
CA PRO A 416 -5.17 18.87 -9.63
C PRO A 416 -5.70 19.28 -8.24
N ASP A 417 -6.74 18.63 -7.73
CA ASP A 417 -7.29 18.82 -6.40
C ASP A 417 -6.50 18.16 -5.27
N GLY A 418 -5.45 17.38 -5.61
CA GLY A 418 -4.61 16.67 -4.68
C GLY A 418 -5.08 15.25 -4.35
N GLU A 419 -6.18 14.79 -4.97
CA GLU A 419 -6.56 13.38 -4.90
C GLU A 419 -5.50 12.50 -5.55
N ARG A 420 -5.13 11.41 -4.88
CA ARG A 420 -4.11 10.51 -5.39
C ARG A 420 -4.70 9.57 -6.43
N VAL A 421 -4.31 9.75 -7.69
CA VAL A 421 -4.76 8.92 -8.83
C VAL A 421 -4.11 7.55 -8.80
N ARG A 422 -2.84 7.49 -8.38
CA ARG A 422 -2.08 6.25 -8.31
C ARG A 422 -1.08 6.30 -7.17
N ASN A 423 -0.94 5.20 -6.43
CA ASN A 423 0.19 5.06 -5.53
C ASN A 423 1.47 4.89 -6.32
N GLY A 424 2.53 5.43 -5.74
CA GLY A 424 3.81 5.43 -6.39
C GLY A 424 4.44 4.06 -6.52
N TYR A 425 5.45 4.02 -7.33
CA TYR A 425 6.37 2.90 -7.46
C TYR A 425 7.81 3.42 -7.37
N PHE A 426 8.73 2.54 -7.01
CA PHE A 426 10.15 2.84 -7.12
C PHE A 426 10.55 2.74 -8.59
N ALA A 427 10.84 3.87 -9.21
CA ALA A 427 11.26 3.93 -10.61
C ALA A 427 12.63 3.29 -10.84
N PHE A 428 13.46 3.18 -9.78
CA PHE A 428 14.80 2.61 -9.79
C PHE A 428 15.12 1.94 -8.46
N GLU A 429 16.14 1.09 -8.40
CA GLU A 429 16.65 0.44 -7.19
C GLU A 429 17.01 1.46 -6.10
N ASP A 430 16.81 1.13 -4.82
CA ASP A 430 17.14 1.97 -3.66
C ASP A 430 18.60 2.44 -3.63
N ALA A 431 19.51 1.66 -4.22
CA ALA A 431 20.92 1.99 -4.35
C ALA A 431 21.24 2.95 -5.48
N TYR A 432 20.28 3.25 -6.37
CA TYR A 432 20.53 4.12 -7.51
C TYR A 432 20.62 5.59 -7.08
N LYS A 433 21.83 6.11 -7.05
CA LYS A 433 22.15 7.52 -6.78
C LYS A 433 22.63 8.20 -8.07
N GLY A 434 21.91 8.01 -9.14
CA GLY A 434 22.35 8.49 -10.43
C GLY A 434 21.74 9.83 -10.85
N GLY A 435 22.08 10.34 -11.98
CA GLY A 435 21.57 11.55 -12.62
C GLY A 435 21.08 11.27 -14.03
N LEU A 436 20.36 10.18 -14.23
CA LEU A 436 19.71 9.90 -15.52
C LEU A 436 18.33 10.53 -15.52
N GLN A 437 18.04 11.35 -16.53
CA GLN A 437 16.71 11.86 -16.83
C GLN A 437 16.29 11.29 -18.17
N ILE A 438 15.05 10.86 -18.27
CA ILE A 438 14.47 10.34 -19.51
C ILE A 438 13.19 11.11 -19.82
N ALA A 439 13.07 11.63 -21.03
CA ALA A 439 11.84 12.21 -21.54
C ALA A 439 11.38 11.42 -22.77
N ARG A 440 10.08 11.20 -22.87
CA ARG A 440 9.44 10.63 -24.05
C ARG A 440 8.46 11.65 -24.62
N MET A 441 8.56 11.94 -25.90
CA MET A 441 7.61 12.73 -26.66
C MET A 441 7.92 12.58 -28.17
N ASP A 442 6.95 12.87 -29.00
CA ASP A 442 7.13 12.96 -30.44
C ASP A 442 7.96 14.22 -30.79
N LEU A 443 9.27 14.03 -31.01
CA LEU A 443 10.20 15.14 -31.25
C LEU A 443 10.24 15.54 -32.73
N ASP A 444 9.92 14.65 -33.64
CA ASP A 444 10.02 14.91 -35.09
C ASP A 444 8.66 15.04 -35.81
N GLY A 445 7.56 14.86 -35.09
CA GLY A 445 6.19 15.05 -35.55
C GLY A 445 5.69 13.86 -36.40
N ASP A 446 6.26 12.67 -36.20
CA ASP A 446 5.86 11.46 -36.93
C ASP A 446 4.72 10.68 -36.25
N GLY A 447 4.23 11.16 -35.10
CA GLY A 447 3.15 10.58 -34.30
C GLY A 447 3.59 9.46 -33.35
N ARG A 448 4.90 9.26 -33.19
CA ARG A 448 5.49 8.25 -32.28
C ARG A 448 6.44 8.90 -31.30
N ASP A 449 6.43 8.41 -30.08
CA ASP A 449 7.29 8.94 -29.03
C ASP A 449 8.76 8.59 -29.28
N ASP A 450 9.59 9.60 -29.28
CA ASP A 450 11.04 9.56 -29.23
C ASP A 450 11.54 9.58 -27.79
N LEU A 451 12.84 9.38 -27.59
CA LEU A 451 13.47 9.32 -26.27
C LEU A 451 14.56 10.38 -26.11
N ILE A 452 14.54 11.13 -25.02
CA ILE A 452 15.68 11.95 -24.59
C ILE A 452 16.26 11.36 -23.30
N GLU A 453 17.54 11.05 -23.34
CA GLU A 453 18.35 10.60 -22.20
C GLU A 453 19.29 11.73 -21.77
N VAL A 454 19.31 12.03 -20.45
CA VAL A 454 20.21 13.03 -19.84
C VAL A 454 21.00 12.37 -18.73
N LYS A 455 22.33 12.36 -18.85
CA LYS A 455 23.25 11.81 -17.85
C LYS A 455 24.42 12.74 -17.60
N GLY A 456 24.48 13.33 -16.41
CA GLY A 456 25.47 14.36 -16.09
C GLY A 456 25.40 15.51 -17.09
N ASN A 457 26.52 15.86 -17.73
CA ASN A 457 26.62 16.91 -18.76
C ASN A 457 26.32 16.40 -20.18
N LYS A 458 25.72 15.24 -20.35
CA LYS A 458 25.45 14.65 -21.67
C LYS A 458 23.97 14.44 -21.90
N MET A 459 23.50 14.86 -23.06
CA MET A 459 22.12 14.60 -23.53
C MET A 459 22.17 13.82 -24.84
N ARG A 460 21.25 12.88 -25.02
CA ARG A 460 21.04 12.13 -26.25
C ARG A 460 19.56 12.10 -26.59
N GLY A 461 19.25 12.33 -27.85
CA GLY A 461 17.94 12.05 -28.42
C GLY A 461 17.99 10.79 -29.28
N TRP A 462 16.97 9.97 -29.16
CA TRP A 462 16.79 8.73 -29.92
C TRP A 462 15.42 8.72 -30.53
N LYS A 463 15.32 8.42 -31.83
CA LYS A 463 14.05 8.18 -32.47
C LYS A 463 13.39 6.91 -31.95
N HIS A 464 12.07 6.81 -32.09
CA HIS A 464 11.29 5.62 -31.69
C HIS A 464 11.88 4.29 -32.21
N ASN A 465 12.58 4.33 -33.35
CA ASN A 465 13.22 3.16 -33.96
C ASN A 465 14.66 2.89 -33.47
N GLY A 466 15.13 3.63 -32.45
CA GLY A 466 16.47 3.50 -31.86
C GLY A 466 17.59 4.21 -32.65
N GLN A 467 17.27 4.95 -33.70
CA GLN A 467 18.28 5.78 -34.37
C GLN A 467 18.62 7.03 -33.55
N PRO A 468 19.89 7.46 -33.48
CA PRO A 468 20.25 8.66 -32.75
C PRO A 468 19.68 9.90 -33.47
N PHE A 469 19.07 10.79 -32.66
CA PHE A 469 18.53 12.06 -33.11
C PHE A 469 19.56 13.18 -32.96
N PHE A 470 20.09 13.32 -31.72
CA PHE A 470 21.18 14.24 -31.40
C PHE A 470 22.04 13.72 -30.24
N THR A 471 23.22 14.31 -30.08
CA THR A 471 24.05 14.20 -28.86
C THR A 471 24.62 15.57 -28.55
N LEU A 472 24.39 16.05 -27.33
CA LEU A 472 24.80 17.37 -26.86
C LEU A 472 25.60 17.28 -25.57
N TRP A 473 26.55 18.19 -25.40
CA TRP A 473 27.25 18.50 -24.16
C TRP A 473 27.06 19.99 -23.88
N PRO A 474 26.02 20.37 -23.12
CA PRO A 474 25.68 21.78 -22.92
C PRO A 474 26.78 22.63 -22.27
N TYR A 475 27.56 22.01 -21.38
CA TYR A 475 28.64 22.70 -20.67
C TYR A 475 30.01 22.07 -20.96
N THR A 476 31.08 22.63 -20.36
CA THR A 476 32.42 22.09 -20.52
C THR A 476 32.61 20.73 -19.83
N ALA A 477 33.69 20.03 -20.16
CA ALA A 477 34.01 18.74 -19.54
C ALA A 477 34.23 18.81 -18.02
N GLN A 478 34.47 19.96 -17.48
CA GLN A 478 34.66 20.22 -16.03
C GLN A 478 33.34 20.31 -15.28
N TYR A 479 32.22 20.49 -15.97
CA TYR A 479 30.89 20.54 -15.35
C TYR A 479 30.56 19.21 -14.66
N GLN A 480 30.33 19.25 -13.35
CA GLN A 480 30.00 18.08 -12.52
C GLN A 480 28.53 18.11 -12.01
N GLY A 481 27.78 19.18 -12.33
CA GLY A 481 26.40 19.34 -11.91
C GLY A 481 25.44 18.46 -12.71
N THR A 482 24.18 18.47 -12.28
CA THR A 482 23.07 17.86 -13.02
C THR A 482 22.50 18.86 -14.02
N LEU A 483 21.93 18.38 -15.11
CA LEU A 483 21.16 19.23 -16.03
C LEU A 483 19.69 19.22 -15.63
N ARG A 484 19.02 20.34 -15.85
CA ARG A 484 17.56 20.46 -15.84
C ARG A 484 17.12 20.80 -17.26
N VAL A 485 16.13 20.09 -17.78
CA VAL A 485 15.73 20.20 -19.17
C VAL A 485 14.23 20.41 -19.27
N ALA A 486 13.82 21.33 -20.11
CA ALA A 486 12.45 21.50 -20.57
C ALA A 486 12.41 21.45 -22.10
N ILE A 487 11.31 20.95 -22.62
CA ILE A 487 11.08 20.81 -24.06
C ILE A 487 9.73 21.45 -24.37
N GLY A 488 9.67 22.24 -25.40
CA GLY A 488 8.43 22.89 -25.80
C GLY A 488 8.64 23.71 -27.06
N ASN A 489 7.59 24.40 -27.48
CA ASN A 489 7.60 25.26 -28.66
C ASN A 489 7.61 26.73 -28.25
N ILE A 490 8.76 27.38 -28.33
CA ILE A 490 8.87 28.83 -28.01
C ILE A 490 8.71 29.73 -29.25
N ASN A 491 8.61 29.16 -30.46
CA ASN A 491 8.59 29.94 -31.70
C ASN A 491 7.26 29.92 -32.46
N ALA A 492 6.18 29.36 -31.88
CA ALA A 492 4.93 29.06 -32.59
C ALA A 492 5.09 28.28 -33.90
N GLY A 493 6.27 27.69 -34.11
CA GLY A 493 6.59 26.83 -35.27
C GLY A 493 6.16 25.38 -35.01
N ARG A 494 6.49 24.51 -35.97
CA ARG A 494 6.26 23.07 -35.85
C ARG A 494 7.41 22.32 -35.14
N ARG A 495 8.48 23.04 -34.78
CA ARG A 495 9.66 22.45 -34.17
C ARG A 495 9.72 22.78 -32.71
N LEU A 496 10.10 21.78 -31.91
CA LEU A 496 10.33 21.93 -30.49
C LEU A 496 11.76 22.44 -30.22
N GLU A 497 11.91 23.15 -29.11
CA GLU A 497 13.18 23.60 -28.59
C GLU A 497 13.48 22.95 -27.23
N LEU A 498 14.78 22.90 -26.91
CA LEU A 498 15.33 22.41 -25.66
C LEU A 498 15.85 23.57 -24.81
N VAL A 499 15.29 23.79 -23.64
CA VAL A 499 15.86 24.67 -22.62
C VAL A 499 16.67 23.82 -21.64
N VAL A 500 17.97 24.12 -21.54
CA VAL A 500 18.88 23.38 -20.68
C VAL A 500 19.43 24.31 -19.61
N ALA A 501 19.17 24.00 -18.36
CA ALA A 501 19.61 24.76 -17.21
C ALA A 501 20.55 23.94 -16.32
N PRO A 502 21.51 24.60 -15.61
CA PRO A 502 22.34 23.93 -14.62
C PRO A 502 21.51 23.63 -13.36
N GLY A 503 21.68 22.44 -12.82
CA GLY A 503 21.22 22.11 -11.47
C GLY A 503 22.10 22.74 -10.38
N PHE A 504 21.76 22.51 -9.14
CA PHE A 504 22.52 22.99 -7.99
C PHE A 504 23.89 22.27 -7.86
N GLY A 505 24.93 22.99 -7.49
CA GLY A 505 26.16 22.42 -6.90
C GLY A 505 27.46 22.56 -7.69
N ASP A 506 27.44 23.15 -8.90
CA ASP A 506 28.66 23.23 -9.76
C ASP A 506 29.03 24.65 -10.21
N GLY A 507 28.69 25.66 -9.43
CA GLY A 507 29.00 27.03 -9.75
C GLY A 507 27.91 27.75 -10.55
N ALA A 508 28.26 28.94 -11.05
CA ALA A 508 27.37 29.78 -11.84
C ALA A 508 27.50 29.47 -13.33
N HIS A 509 26.47 28.86 -13.91
CA HIS A 509 26.42 28.54 -15.33
C HIS A 509 25.13 29.11 -15.97
N PRO A 510 25.17 29.47 -17.29
CA PRO A 510 24.01 30.02 -18.00
C PRO A 510 22.98 28.97 -18.31
N ILE A 511 21.73 29.37 -18.45
CA ILE A 511 20.74 28.62 -19.19
C ILE A 511 21.06 28.72 -20.69
N LYS A 512 20.85 27.64 -21.42
CA LYS A 512 21.06 27.56 -22.86
C LYS A 512 19.81 27.04 -23.56
N VAL A 513 19.59 27.47 -24.80
CA VAL A 513 18.46 27.00 -25.63
C VAL A 513 19.01 26.42 -26.92
N TYR A 514 18.49 25.27 -27.29
CA TYR A 514 18.86 24.53 -28.50
C TYR A 514 17.62 24.16 -29.32
N THR A 515 17.78 24.03 -30.64
CA THR A 515 16.88 23.24 -31.44
C THR A 515 17.10 21.74 -31.21
N LEU A 516 16.16 20.90 -31.57
CA LEU A 516 16.30 19.44 -31.43
C LEU A 516 17.42 18.83 -32.29
N ASP A 517 17.81 19.47 -33.38
CA ASP A 517 18.98 19.07 -34.20
C ASP A 517 20.32 19.55 -33.60
N GLY A 518 20.29 20.15 -32.43
CA GLY A 518 21.47 20.52 -31.67
C GLY A 518 22.05 21.90 -31.98
N LEU A 519 21.37 22.68 -32.85
CA LEU A 519 21.79 24.05 -33.11
C LEU A 519 21.46 24.91 -31.88
N LYS A 520 22.45 25.63 -31.38
CA LYS A 520 22.31 26.52 -30.26
C LYS A 520 21.63 27.82 -30.67
N ILE A 521 20.50 28.13 -30.05
CA ILE A 521 19.72 29.37 -30.26
C ILE A 521 20.17 30.43 -29.26
N VAL A 522 20.37 30.05 -27.97
CA VAL A 522 20.82 30.93 -26.89
C VAL A 522 22.06 30.33 -26.25
N GLU A 523 23.18 31.08 -26.27
CA GLU A 523 24.45 30.63 -25.70
C GLU A 523 24.54 30.85 -24.20
N GLU A 524 24.12 32.04 -23.75
CA GLU A 524 24.25 32.47 -22.35
C GLU A 524 23.00 33.26 -21.92
N TRP A 525 22.29 32.73 -20.96
CA TRP A 525 21.20 33.46 -20.31
C TRP A 525 21.27 33.26 -18.80
N TYR A 526 21.36 34.35 -18.05
CA TYR A 526 21.49 34.38 -16.61
C TYR A 526 20.30 35.13 -15.99
N PRO A 527 19.12 34.52 -15.88
CA PRO A 527 17.91 35.21 -15.38
C PRO A 527 18.04 35.72 -13.97
N PHE A 528 18.92 35.14 -13.16
CA PHE A 528 19.16 35.58 -11.77
C PHE A 528 20.54 36.21 -11.54
N GLY A 529 21.24 36.55 -12.61
CA GLY A 529 22.59 37.17 -12.56
C GLY A 529 23.72 36.15 -12.70
N LYS A 530 24.89 36.65 -13.14
CA LYS A 530 26.06 35.82 -13.47
C LYS A 530 26.76 35.20 -12.25
N ASP A 531 26.48 35.69 -11.04
CA ASP A 531 27.07 35.17 -9.79
C ASP A 531 26.16 34.13 -9.10
N TYR A 532 25.00 33.80 -9.69
CA TYR A 532 24.07 32.91 -9.07
C TYR A 532 24.47 31.43 -9.27
N THR A 533 24.66 30.72 -8.15
CA THR A 533 25.13 29.31 -8.12
C THR A 533 24.06 28.30 -7.66
N GLY A 534 22.84 28.77 -7.39
CA GLY A 534 21.77 27.93 -6.79
C GLY A 534 21.11 26.96 -7.76
N GLY A 535 21.45 27.01 -9.05
CA GLY A 535 20.79 26.21 -10.08
C GLY A 535 19.36 26.69 -10.39
N TYR A 536 18.74 26.06 -11.35
CA TYR A 536 17.38 26.41 -11.80
C TYR A 536 16.54 25.16 -11.96
N SER A 537 15.25 25.25 -11.71
CA SER A 537 14.25 24.35 -12.26
C SER A 537 13.60 25.02 -13.47
N VAL A 538 13.38 24.30 -14.53
CA VAL A 538 12.82 24.86 -15.78
C VAL A 538 11.66 24.01 -16.30
N ALA A 539 10.63 24.70 -16.80
CA ALA A 539 9.52 24.12 -17.56
C ALA A 539 9.23 25.01 -18.78
N MET A 540 8.51 24.47 -19.74
CA MET A 540 8.03 25.20 -20.92
C MET A 540 6.59 24.85 -21.17
N GLY A 541 5.77 25.87 -21.44
CA GLY A 541 4.37 25.70 -21.75
C GLY A 541 3.71 27.00 -22.17
N ASN A 542 2.56 26.93 -22.82
CA ASN A 542 1.76 28.10 -23.17
C ASN A 542 0.86 28.45 -21.97
N VAL A 543 1.34 29.38 -21.13
CA VAL A 543 0.67 29.75 -19.88
C VAL A 543 -0.09 31.08 -19.98
N ASP A 544 -0.10 31.73 -21.14
CA ASP A 544 -0.83 32.98 -21.39
C ASP A 544 -1.79 32.90 -22.59
N TYR A 545 -2.11 34.01 -23.21
CA TYR A 545 -3.10 34.07 -24.30
C TYR A 545 -2.46 34.21 -25.68
N ASP A 546 -1.14 34.13 -25.78
CA ASP A 546 -0.45 34.23 -27.06
C ASP A 546 -0.13 32.82 -27.64
N PRO A 547 0.27 32.70 -28.91
CA PRO A 547 0.53 31.40 -29.53
C PRO A 547 1.92 30.83 -29.24
N PHE A 548 2.72 31.48 -28.39
CA PHE A 548 4.07 31.08 -28.07
C PHE A 548 4.11 30.39 -26.71
N GLY A 549 5.07 29.50 -26.52
CA GLY A 549 5.31 28.92 -25.22
C GLY A 549 6.25 29.79 -24.37
N GLU A 550 5.96 29.89 -23.10
CA GLU A 550 6.78 30.59 -22.10
C GLU A 550 7.83 29.65 -21.51
N ILE A 551 8.91 30.26 -20.99
CA ILE A 551 9.91 29.59 -20.19
C ILE A 551 9.68 29.91 -18.72
N ILE A 552 9.31 28.90 -17.94
CA ILE A 552 9.02 29.00 -16.52
C ILE A 552 10.25 28.60 -15.73
N ILE A 553 10.71 29.46 -14.81
CA ILE A 553 11.90 29.23 -14.01
C ILE A 553 11.57 29.23 -12.53
N GLY A 554 11.81 28.11 -11.87
CA GLY A 554 11.86 28.01 -10.42
C GLY A 554 13.23 28.39 -9.88
N ALA A 555 13.27 29.28 -8.89
CA ALA A 555 14.51 29.67 -8.22
C ALA A 555 15.08 28.47 -7.46
N GLY A 556 16.33 28.14 -7.73
CA GLY A 556 17.03 27.08 -7.01
C GLY A 556 17.49 27.51 -5.62
N LYS A 557 18.34 26.72 -5.00
CA LYS A 557 18.80 26.88 -3.61
C LYS A 557 19.46 28.25 -3.35
N GLY A 558 19.19 28.80 -2.19
CA GLY A 558 19.81 30.06 -1.72
C GLY A 558 19.02 31.34 -2.03
N ARG A 559 18.06 31.30 -2.97
CA ARG A 559 17.14 32.42 -3.26
C ARG A 559 15.80 32.27 -2.54
N SER A 560 15.02 33.35 -2.56
CA SER A 560 13.61 33.29 -2.16
C SER A 560 12.83 32.41 -3.13
N PRO A 561 11.83 31.65 -2.64
CA PRO A 561 11.13 30.65 -3.43
C PRO A 561 10.14 31.32 -4.41
N LYS A 562 10.65 31.74 -5.53
CA LYS A 562 9.92 32.43 -6.58
C LYS A 562 9.86 31.60 -7.84
N VAL A 563 8.78 31.78 -8.57
CA VAL A 563 8.62 31.41 -9.96
C VAL A 563 8.69 32.66 -10.81
N SER A 564 9.36 32.57 -11.94
CA SER A 564 9.48 33.65 -12.94
C SER A 564 9.08 33.10 -14.30
N VAL A 565 8.17 33.79 -14.99
CA VAL A 565 7.69 33.47 -16.35
C VAL A 565 8.35 34.41 -17.34
N TYR A 566 9.00 33.84 -18.33
CA TYR A 566 9.67 34.59 -19.40
C TYR A 566 9.05 34.26 -20.74
N SER A 567 8.79 35.30 -21.56
CA SER A 567 8.35 35.12 -22.95
C SER A 567 9.38 34.37 -23.80
N HIS A 568 8.97 33.95 -24.97
CA HIS A 568 9.83 33.37 -26.01
C HIS A 568 11.07 34.24 -26.35
N ASN A 569 11.01 35.54 -26.12
CA ASN A 569 12.13 36.48 -26.31
C ASN A 569 12.97 36.69 -25.03
N LEU A 570 12.82 35.85 -24.04
CA LEU A 570 13.54 35.88 -22.74
C LEU A 570 13.27 37.16 -21.92
N VAL A 571 12.12 37.80 -22.13
CA VAL A 571 11.67 38.97 -21.37
C VAL A 571 10.85 38.50 -20.19
N LEU A 572 11.19 38.92 -18.96
CA LEU A 572 10.43 38.64 -17.76
C LEU A 572 9.01 39.24 -17.88
N GLN A 573 7.99 38.41 -17.84
CA GLN A 573 6.59 38.79 -17.89
C GLN A 573 5.99 38.84 -16.48
N HIS A 574 6.16 37.76 -15.72
CA HIS A 574 5.59 37.61 -14.39
C HIS A 574 6.59 37.00 -13.40
N GLU A 575 6.48 37.39 -12.12
CA GLU A 575 7.26 36.79 -11.03
C GLU A 575 6.45 36.86 -9.73
N TRP A 576 6.37 35.72 -9.01
CA TRP A 576 5.67 35.65 -7.72
C TRP A 576 6.32 34.70 -6.73
N MET A 577 5.98 34.87 -5.46
CA MET A 577 6.40 33.99 -4.37
C MET A 577 5.46 32.80 -4.28
N VAL A 578 6.01 31.60 -4.18
CA VAL A 578 5.24 30.34 -4.09
C VAL A 578 5.29 29.69 -2.72
N TYR A 579 6.26 30.03 -1.89
CA TYR A 579 6.39 29.57 -0.50
C TYR A 579 6.87 30.71 0.40
N GLU A 580 7.01 30.44 1.70
CA GLU A 580 7.49 31.40 2.67
C GLU A 580 8.87 31.98 2.27
N ALA A 581 9.04 33.29 2.35
CA ALA A 581 10.27 33.97 1.91
C ALA A 581 11.56 33.48 2.62
N ALA A 582 11.41 32.93 3.81
CA ALA A 582 12.51 32.33 4.58
C ALA A 582 12.99 30.99 4.03
N PHE A 583 12.17 30.29 3.28
CA PHE A 583 12.55 29.03 2.65
C PHE A 583 13.56 29.28 1.52
N LYS A 584 14.66 28.55 1.54
CA LYS A 584 15.80 28.71 0.61
C LYS A 584 16.21 27.39 -0.06
N GLY A 585 15.38 26.34 0.03
CA GLY A 585 15.68 25.02 -0.51
C GLY A 585 15.52 24.90 -2.02
N GLY A 586 14.90 25.91 -2.65
CA GLY A 586 14.59 25.92 -4.08
C GLY A 586 13.14 25.57 -4.40
N VAL A 587 12.74 25.80 -5.65
CA VAL A 587 11.41 25.55 -6.19
C VAL A 587 11.55 24.73 -7.46
N ASN A 588 10.91 23.58 -7.52
CA ASN A 588 10.72 22.83 -8.76
C ASN A 588 9.45 23.26 -9.46
N VAL A 589 9.45 23.27 -10.79
CA VAL A 589 8.33 23.73 -11.62
C VAL A 589 8.02 22.71 -12.71
N ALA A 590 6.72 22.61 -13.06
CA ALA A 590 6.20 21.91 -14.22
C ALA A 590 5.05 22.71 -14.83
N THR A 591 4.80 22.47 -16.12
CA THR A 591 3.63 23.03 -16.85
C THR A 591 2.84 21.92 -17.50
N GLY A 592 1.56 22.15 -17.69
CA GLY A 592 0.60 21.28 -18.37
C GLY A 592 -0.83 21.75 -18.10
N SER A 593 -1.76 21.35 -18.97
CA SER A 593 -3.18 21.69 -18.81
C SER A 593 -3.82 20.81 -17.74
N LEU A 594 -4.19 21.40 -16.61
CA LEU A 594 -4.84 20.70 -15.48
C LEU A 594 -6.37 20.64 -15.61
N ASP A 595 -6.95 21.45 -16.51
CA ASP A 595 -8.39 21.55 -16.70
C ASP A 595 -8.85 21.16 -18.13
N GLY A 596 -7.92 20.71 -18.96
CA GLY A 596 -8.17 20.27 -20.34
C GLY A 596 -8.35 21.42 -21.34
N ASP A 597 -8.08 22.66 -20.96
CA ASP A 597 -8.11 23.81 -21.88
C ASP A 597 -6.78 23.96 -22.63
N SER A 598 -6.66 24.95 -23.48
CA SER A 598 -5.46 25.16 -24.32
C SER A 598 -4.34 25.92 -23.60
N ARG A 599 -4.56 26.39 -22.39
CA ARG A 599 -3.54 27.04 -21.57
C ARG A 599 -3.00 26.05 -20.54
N GLU A 600 -1.75 26.20 -20.25
CA GLU A 600 -1.10 25.33 -19.26
C GLU A 600 -0.97 26.05 -17.92
N GLU A 601 -1.17 25.33 -16.85
CA GLU A 601 -0.94 25.77 -15.48
C GLU A 601 0.50 25.54 -15.07
N VAL A 602 0.91 26.27 -14.03
CA VAL A 602 2.23 26.15 -13.39
C VAL A 602 2.08 25.42 -12.07
N VAL A 603 2.60 24.19 -12.01
CA VAL A 603 2.67 23.42 -10.77
C VAL A 603 4.03 23.57 -10.13
N VAL A 604 4.04 23.79 -8.82
CA VAL A 604 5.28 23.99 -8.05
C VAL A 604 5.37 23.05 -6.86
N SER A 605 6.60 22.66 -6.57
CA SER A 605 6.94 21.88 -5.39
C SER A 605 8.23 22.37 -4.74
N PRO A 606 8.42 22.13 -3.43
CA PRO A 606 9.59 22.60 -2.73
C PRO A 606 10.80 21.71 -3.02
N GLY A 607 11.97 22.32 -3.09
CA GLY A 607 13.25 21.64 -2.98
C GLY A 607 13.54 21.17 -1.53
N PRO A 608 14.73 20.59 -1.29
CA PRO A 608 15.09 20.02 0.02
C PRO A 608 14.90 20.99 1.20
N GLY A 609 14.35 20.47 2.30
CA GLY A 609 14.06 21.23 3.52
C GLY A 609 12.72 21.97 3.51
N GLY A 610 11.95 21.92 2.42
CA GLY A 610 10.59 22.45 2.33
C GLY A 610 9.54 21.43 2.74
N LYS A 611 8.45 21.90 3.36
CA LYS A 611 7.28 21.03 3.62
C LYS A 611 6.74 20.51 2.30
N PRO A 612 6.29 19.25 2.22
CA PRO A 612 5.95 18.58 0.96
C PRO A 612 4.60 19.04 0.37
N TYR A 613 4.41 20.35 0.24
CA TYR A 613 3.20 20.95 -0.32
C TYR A 613 3.37 21.24 -1.80
N ILE A 614 2.50 20.67 -2.62
CA ILE A 614 2.35 21.02 -4.03
C ILE A 614 1.31 22.13 -4.14
N ARG A 615 1.55 23.08 -5.05
CA ARG A 615 0.65 24.21 -5.36
C ARG A 615 0.54 24.38 -6.86
N SER A 616 -0.63 24.79 -7.34
CA SER A 616 -0.90 25.10 -8.73
C SER A 616 -1.22 26.58 -8.90
N PHE A 617 -0.80 27.16 -10.01
CA PHE A 617 -0.99 28.58 -10.35
C PHE A 617 -1.35 28.72 -11.83
N ASP A 618 -2.10 29.78 -12.16
CA ASP A 618 -2.16 30.24 -13.55
C ASP A 618 -0.83 30.89 -14.00
N GLY A 619 -0.70 31.19 -15.27
CA GLY A 619 0.51 31.83 -15.82
C GLY A 619 0.80 33.22 -15.27
N PHE A 620 -0.15 33.84 -14.56
CA PHE A 620 -0.06 35.19 -13.96
C PHE A 620 0.25 35.17 -12.47
N GLY A 621 0.30 33.98 -11.85
CA GLY A 621 0.64 33.81 -10.44
C GLY A 621 -0.56 33.78 -9.50
N THR A 622 -1.79 33.59 -10.01
CA THR A 622 -2.97 33.35 -9.19
C THR A 622 -3.00 31.88 -8.82
N GLN A 623 -3.07 31.56 -7.52
CA GLN A 623 -3.15 30.16 -7.08
C GLN A 623 -4.50 29.54 -7.48
N ILE A 624 -4.44 28.34 -8.05
CA ILE A 624 -5.57 27.51 -8.46
C ILE A 624 -5.76 26.42 -7.39
N GLY A 625 -6.96 26.34 -6.85
CA GLY A 625 -7.27 25.35 -5.81
C GLY A 625 -6.48 25.53 -4.52
N GLU A 626 -6.51 24.51 -3.67
CA GLU A 626 -5.75 24.47 -2.42
C GLU A 626 -4.45 23.68 -2.59
N GLN A 627 -3.45 24.00 -1.77
CA GLN A 627 -2.25 23.18 -1.70
C GLN A 627 -2.57 21.82 -1.08
N PHE A 628 -1.88 20.79 -1.51
CA PHE A 628 -1.98 19.46 -0.91
C PHE A 628 -0.61 18.89 -0.54
N THR A 629 -0.62 17.90 0.35
CA THR A 629 0.60 17.24 0.85
C THR A 629 0.89 16.00 0.02
N ALA A 630 2.02 16.00 -0.71
CA ALA A 630 2.39 14.88 -1.56
C ALA A 630 2.92 13.66 -0.78
N TYR A 631 3.61 13.91 0.35
CA TYR A 631 4.24 12.86 1.16
C TYR A 631 4.11 13.19 2.64
N GLN A 632 3.86 12.17 3.44
CA GLN A 632 4.02 12.27 4.90
C GLN A 632 5.52 12.08 5.20
N ALA A 633 6.29 13.18 5.19
CA ALA A 633 7.74 13.08 5.35
C ALA A 633 8.17 13.49 6.76
N ILE A 634 8.95 12.64 7.40
CA ILE A 634 9.71 12.97 8.60
C ILE A 634 10.94 13.83 8.23
N ASP A 635 11.54 13.54 7.06
CA ASP A 635 12.61 14.34 6.45
C ASP A 635 12.08 14.94 5.13
N TYR A 636 12.38 16.20 4.89
CA TYR A 636 11.92 16.94 3.71
C TYR A 636 12.95 16.87 2.56
N PRO A 637 12.97 15.79 1.77
CA PRO A 637 14.00 15.58 0.74
C PRO A 637 13.85 16.52 -0.45
N GLY A 638 12.71 17.17 -0.57
CA GLY A 638 12.28 17.91 -1.75
C GLY A 638 11.41 17.05 -2.66
N ILE A 639 10.69 17.70 -3.55
CA ILE A 639 9.80 17.05 -4.51
C ILE A 639 10.14 17.59 -5.90
N ASP A 640 10.31 16.73 -6.87
CA ASP A 640 10.28 17.10 -8.29
C ASP A 640 8.87 16.87 -8.84
N VAL A 641 8.37 17.72 -9.73
CA VAL A 641 7.02 17.64 -10.25
C VAL A 641 6.99 17.59 -11.77
N ARG A 642 6.00 16.89 -12.31
CA ARG A 642 5.64 16.85 -13.73
C ARG A 642 4.13 16.83 -13.85
N ILE A 643 3.63 17.11 -15.05
CA ILE A 643 2.21 17.02 -15.38
C ILE A 643 2.05 16.08 -16.56
N THR A 644 1.11 15.16 -16.47
CA THR A 644 0.75 14.23 -17.55
C THR A 644 -0.63 13.62 -17.23
N ASP A 645 -1.45 13.40 -18.24
CA ASP A 645 -2.74 12.72 -18.12
C ASP A 645 -2.48 11.22 -17.93
N VAL A 646 -2.63 10.70 -16.71
CA VAL A 646 -2.32 9.30 -16.38
C VAL A 646 -3.55 8.41 -16.31
N ASP A 647 -4.75 8.97 -16.20
CA ASP A 647 -6.01 8.24 -16.18
C ASP A 647 -6.85 8.42 -17.47
N PHE A 648 -6.29 9.17 -18.45
CA PHE A 648 -6.87 9.40 -19.78
C PHE A 648 -8.21 10.14 -19.76
N ASP A 649 -8.44 10.99 -18.76
CA ASP A 649 -9.64 11.81 -18.66
C ASP A 649 -9.57 13.12 -19.48
N GLY A 650 -8.41 13.40 -20.10
CA GLY A 650 -8.14 14.58 -20.90
C GLY A 650 -7.64 15.78 -20.10
N GLN A 651 -7.42 15.61 -18.79
CA GLN A 651 -6.82 16.61 -17.91
C GLN A 651 -5.43 16.12 -17.47
N GLY A 652 -4.55 17.02 -17.16
CA GLY A 652 -3.20 16.67 -16.71
C GLY A 652 -3.18 16.34 -15.21
N ASP A 653 -2.63 15.18 -14.88
CA ASP A 653 -2.34 14.78 -13.49
C ASP A 653 -0.98 15.29 -13.04
N ILE A 654 -0.86 15.49 -11.73
CA ILE A 654 0.38 15.95 -11.12
C ILE A 654 1.21 14.76 -10.65
N VAL A 655 2.37 14.58 -11.26
CA VAL A 655 3.34 13.55 -10.88
C VAL A 655 4.34 14.17 -9.89
N GLY A 656 4.32 13.70 -8.65
CA GLY A 656 5.26 14.09 -7.60
C GLY A 656 6.31 13.00 -7.37
N MET A 657 7.59 13.37 -7.43
CA MET A 657 8.72 12.47 -7.21
C MET A 657 9.54 12.99 -6.03
N SER A 658 9.83 12.15 -5.03
CA SER A 658 10.74 12.56 -3.96
C SER A 658 12.15 12.70 -4.52
N SER A 659 12.77 13.86 -4.32
CA SER A 659 14.13 14.13 -4.78
C SER A 659 15.13 13.86 -3.65
N GLY A 660 15.53 12.64 -3.52
CA GLY A 660 16.60 12.22 -2.61
C GLY A 660 16.08 11.61 -1.29
N LEU A 661 15.87 10.34 -1.31
CA LEU A 661 15.97 9.47 -0.13
C LEU A 661 17.42 9.06 0.09
#